data_017c603f0d101feb79db5d51e7737cb0
#
_entry.id   017c603f0d101feb79db5d51e7737cb0
#
_cell.length_a   1.000
_cell.length_b   1.000
_cell.length_c   1.000
_cell.angle_alpha   90.00
_cell.angle_beta   90.00
_cell.angle_gamma   90.00
#
_symmetry.space_group_name_H-M   'P 1'
#
loop_
_entity.id
_entity.type
_entity.pdbx_description
1 polymer ?
#
loop_
_entity_poly.entity_id
_entity_poly.type
_entity_poly.pdbx_seq_one_letter_code
_entity_poly.pdbx_strand_id
1 'polypeptide(L)'
;MDKKQIIKKIFYSMAGMLVFIAAMLVLTHSAQNGVKTTEILPTINPDPVYVECGMGKERNVSITAKRDVHISGFQLLLVNLSEDSSGTLRIAVTDSNANLLMNETVPVASITPGKWITVSGDVSLLEKESYEISILADGSEPYFMQVPEGWGEALPFEETVWEDEEALPYGISLGILEVEPTKVTYGDIFYYSIPCCVILFLLFLLVIWLGKDKLLHLANRIPYRDWTVKYGNDIFLLLLFAVICCCIYSNAYLNGIYISADSTGYMREAVNLVNGNGFSYDELAGYHTWFANWPILYPLLIAGVMVITKTNAYLASKILTMLLVGVFLLIFRVAFRKDAWLYTLCLTNIGFMELCYYTWSEIPFMVFLLLFGLGLARILKEREPAAKWYVLLGATGIGAFLTRYYGIYVWFVTGLYILLLVWQFGKKRERVYLRKACRLTLTAFLSGCLSMAYLLLNKRMNGMASGVSRTMWWDDYQVLTNDLIETLLTEFFNIFSISMPTWIENFPYSIKVFVVLIIVVGVSLFVFRNAKHFSRESVLITMAVMYEIIFIGIRYVSSMDTFYFRFFEPATFLLCVGILGLLLPYLKGKRSVRFFAGSVTVLLVLVVTSLFLNGGMDMKDCYYQAVTAQWDEAYAEIPQKSVIIFNDIDFRSSWYRPDVVDGTITPQDTLESIRSTYDGSDYLCIRVEFAKTMLDSGEYGQEVHRWLEDGVHAAGEKGTYVILPLSSN
;
A
#
# COMPACT_ATOMS: atom_id res chain seq x y z
N MET A 1 -50.29 -9.32 -25.95
CA MET A 1 -49.46 -8.25 -25.33
C MET A 1 -50.11 -6.93 -25.72
N ASP A 2 -50.48 -6.09 -24.77
CA ASP A 2 -51.14 -4.80 -25.04
C ASP A 2 -50.20 -3.86 -25.80
N LYS A 3 -50.78 -3.10 -26.76
CA LYS A 3 -50.04 -2.14 -27.62
C LYS A 3 -49.20 -1.14 -26.79
N LYS A 4 -49.73 -0.72 -25.63
CA LYS A 4 -49.00 0.12 -24.65
C LYS A 4 -47.77 -0.58 -24.06
N GLN A 5 -47.80 -1.88 -23.81
CA GLN A 5 -46.67 -2.64 -23.29
C GLN A 5 -45.55 -2.80 -24.33
N ILE A 6 -45.93 -2.98 -25.60
CA ILE A 6 -44.97 -3.06 -26.71
C ILE A 6 -44.22 -1.71 -26.86
N ILE A 7 -44.96 -0.60 -26.89
CA ILE A 7 -44.39 0.74 -27.01
C ILE A 7 -43.40 1.02 -25.83
N LYS A 8 -43.81 0.63 -24.62
CA LYS A 8 -42.95 0.82 -23.44
C LYS A 8 -41.64 -0.02 -23.50
N LYS A 9 -41.72 -1.25 -24.04
CA LYS A 9 -40.55 -2.11 -24.25
C LYS A 9 -39.62 -1.54 -25.32
N ILE A 10 -40.18 -1.07 -26.43
CA ILE A 10 -39.41 -0.39 -27.49
C ILE A 10 -38.71 0.83 -26.93
N PHE A 11 -39.39 1.69 -26.18
CA PHE A 11 -38.83 2.87 -25.55
C PHE A 11 -37.66 2.53 -24.62
N TYR A 12 -37.81 1.55 -23.72
CA TYR A 12 -36.72 1.12 -22.83
C TYR A 12 -35.54 0.49 -23.59
N SER A 13 -35.83 -0.27 -24.66
CA SER A 13 -34.77 -0.82 -25.51
C SER A 13 -33.98 0.28 -26.24
N MET A 14 -34.68 1.31 -26.75
CA MET A 14 -34.01 2.48 -27.37
C MET A 14 -33.21 3.28 -26.36
N ALA A 15 -33.74 3.52 -25.15
CA ALA A 15 -33.02 4.22 -24.09
C ALA A 15 -31.76 3.44 -23.66
N GLY A 16 -31.87 2.11 -23.52
CA GLY A 16 -30.70 1.27 -23.23
C GLY A 16 -29.68 1.24 -24.35
N MET A 17 -30.13 1.30 -25.61
CA MET A 17 -29.23 1.40 -26.76
C MET A 17 -28.47 2.72 -26.79
N LEU A 18 -29.13 3.84 -26.45
CA LEU A 18 -28.47 5.14 -26.35
C LEU A 18 -27.42 5.16 -25.22
N VAL A 19 -27.74 4.58 -24.06
CA VAL A 19 -26.79 4.44 -22.95
C VAL A 19 -25.60 3.55 -23.35
N PHE A 20 -25.87 2.44 -24.04
CA PHE A 20 -24.82 1.57 -24.56
C PHE A 20 -23.90 2.29 -25.56
N ILE A 21 -24.47 3.02 -26.52
CA ILE A 21 -23.72 3.80 -27.51
C ILE A 21 -22.91 4.90 -26.80
N ALA A 22 -23.50 5.60 -25.83
CA ALA A 22 -22.79 6.60 -25.04
C ALA A 22 -21.62 6.00 -24.25
N ALA A 23 -21.83 4.85 -23.59
CA ALA A 23 -20.76 4.15 -22.90
C ALA A 23 -19.63 3.71 -23.85
N MET A 24 -19.97 3.22 -25.04
CA MET A 24 -19.01 2.85 -26.06
C MET A 24 -18.21 4.06 -26.60
N LEU A 25 -18.89 5.19 -26.78
CA LEU A 25 -18.23 6.44 -27.21
C LEU A 25 -17.28 6.97 -26.12
N VAL A 26 -17.68 6.89 -24.84
CA VAL A 26 -16.82 7.27 -23.73
C VAL A 26 -15.60 6.34 -23.63
N LEU A 27 -15.79 5.03 -23.76
CA LEU A 27 -14.68 4.07 -23.73
C LEU A 27 -13.72 4.26 -24.90
N THR A 28 -14.23 4.49 -26.13
CA THR A 28 -13.39 4.76 -27.30
C THR A 28 -12.69 6.12 -27.22
N HIS A 29 -13.34 7.14 -26.68
CA HIS A 29 -12.73 8.45 -26.46
C HIS A 29 -11.64 8.39 -25.38
N SER A 30 -11.90 7.70 -24.28
CA SER A 30 -10.90 7.48 -23.21
C SER A 30 -9.69 6.69 -23.70
N ALA A 31 -9.89 5.73 -24.63
CA ALA A 31 -8.80 4.99 -25.23
C ALA A 31 -7.96 5.79 -26.22
N GLN A 32 -8.61 6.71 -26.97
CA GLN A 32 -7.92 7.57 -27.94
C GLN A 32 -7.10 8.68 -27.27
N ASN A 33 -7.56 9.15 -26.11
CA ASN A 33 -6.98 10.28 -25.38
C ASN A 33 -6.46 9.87 -24.00
N GLY A 34 -6.35 8.59 -23.72
CA GLY A 34 -5.80 8.10 -22.47
C GLY A 34 -4.32 8.43 -22.36
N VAL A 35 -4.00 9.35 -21.49
CA VAL A 35 -2.64 9.74 -21.17
C VAL A 35 -2.39 9.26 -19.75
N LYS A 36 -1.35 8.47 -19.53
CA LYS A 36 -0.90 8.09 -18.20
C LYS A 36 0.17 9.09 -17.78
N THR A 37 -0.10 9.85 -16.76
CA THR A 37 0.93 10.66 -16.12
C THR A 37 1.61 9.81 -15.06
N THR A 38 2.91 9.61 -15.19
CA THR A 38 3.74 8.89 -14.22
C THR A 38 4.66 9.91 -13.54
N GLU A 39 4.62 9.94 -12.23
CA GLU A 39 5.50 10.75 -11.42
C GLU A 39 6.84 10.02 -11.27
N ILE A 40 7.92 10.67 -11.68
CA ILE A 40 9.28 10.16 -11.53
C ILE A 40 10.05 11.15 -10.67
N LEU A 41 10.36 10.73 -9.45
CA LEU A 41 11.09 11.53 -8.46
C LEU A 41 12.49 10.96 -8.25
N PRO A 42 13.49 11.81 -8.07
CA PRO A 42 14.80 11.37 -7.60
C PRO A 42 14.71 10.90 -6.14
N THR A 43 15.62 10.05 -5.75
CA THR A 43 15.73 9.61 -4.36
C THR A 43 16.27 10.74 -3.49
N ILE A 44 15.60 11.02 -2.38
CA ILE A 44 15.98 12.08 -1.45
C ILE A 44 17.08 11.58 -0.52
N ASN A 45 18.15 12.38 -0.34
CA ASN A 45 19.21 12.08 0.59
C ASN A 45 18.70 12.23 2.05
N PRO A 46 18.88 11.22 2.93
CA PRO A 46 18.55 11.34 4.35
C PRO A 46 19.41 12.38 5.10
N ASP A 47 20.64 12.66 4.63
CA ASP A 47 21.48 13.76 5.12
C ASP A 47 21.52 14.87 4.05
N PRO A 48 20.57 15.79 4.08
CA PRO A 48 20.34 16.68 2.96
C PRO A 48 21.46 17.70 2.78
N VAL A 49 22.05 17.72 1.59
CA VAL A 49 22.83 18.85 1.09
C VAL A 49 21.86 19.79 0.38
N TYR A 50 22.01 21.06 0.61
CA TYR A 50 21.12 22.08 0.07
C TYR A 50 21.85 23.02 -0.87
N VAL A 51 21.24 23.30 -2.01
CA VAL A 51 21.72 24.29 -2.98
C VAL A 51 20.83 25.53 -2.88
N GLU A 52 21.46 26.69 -2.66
CA GLU A 52 20.76 27.96 -2.61
C GLU A 52 20.25 28.34 -4.01
N CYS A 53 18.95 28.60 -4.13
CA CYS A 53 18.32 29.19 -5.30
C CYS A 53 17.44 30.36 -4.84
N GLY A 54 17.85 31.59 -5.09
CA GLY A 54 17.09 32.74 -4.66
C GLY A 54 17.89 34.02 -4.64
N MET A 55 17.28 35.14 -4.26
CA MET A 55 17.89 36.47 -4.26
C MET A 55 18.52 36.86 -5.62
N GLY A 56 17.88 36.44 -6.74
CA GLY A 56 18.37 36.71 -8.09
C GLY A 56 19.46 35.74 -8.57
N LYS A 57 19.79 34.69 -7.82
CA LYS A 57 20.63 33.59 -8.32
C LYS A 57 19.79 32.64 -9.14
N GLU A 58 20.11 32.56 -10.42
CA GLU A 58 19.53 31.59 -11.35
C GLU A 58 20.35 30.29 -11.29
N ARG A 59 19.65 29.16 -11.17
CA ARG A 59 20.26 27.85 -11.27
C ARG A 59 19.98 27.25 -12.62
N ASN A 60 21.02 26.97 -13.37
CA ASN A 60 20.93 26.37 -14.69
C ASN A 60 21.27 24.88 -14.58
N VAL A 61 20.38 24.05 -15.10
CA VAL A 61 20.53 22.60 -15.15
C VAL A 61 20.52 22.18 -16.61
N SER A 62 21.67 21.71 -17.09
CA SER A 62 21.71 21.09 -18.42
C SER A 62 21.24 19.64 -18.28
N ILE A 63 20.28 19.25 -19.11
CA ILE A 63 19.81 17.89 -19.20
C ILE A 63 20.02 17.33 -20.61
N THR A 64 20.40 16.07 -20.71
CA THR A 64 20.48 15.34 -21.97
C THR A 64 19.49 14.16 -21.92
N ALA A 65 18.54 14.16 -22.83
CA ALA A 65 17.49 13.12 -22.83
C ALA A 65 18.06 11.76 -23.29
N LYS A 66 17.81 10.71 -22.48
CA LYS A 66 18.19 9.31 -22.76
C LYS A 66 17.23 8.63 -23.73
N ARG A 67 16.02 9.14 -23.83
CA ARG A 67 14.94 8.70 -24.71
C ARG A 67 13.97 9.83 -25.00
N ASP A 68 13.12 9.66 -25.99
CA ASP A 68 12.02 10.59 -26.19
C ASP A 68 11.10 10.57 -24.97
N VAL A 69 10.82 11.76 -24.41
CA VAL A 69 9.95 11.90 -23.26
C VAL A 69 9.07 13.13 -23.39
N HIS A 70 7.81 12.99 -23.02
CA HIS A 70 6.85 14.09 -22.96
C HIS A 70 6.54 14.40 -21.49
N ILE A 71 6.80 15.62 -21.07
CA ILE A 71 6.73 16.08 -19.68
C ILE A 71 5.57 17.06 -19.56
N SER A 72 4.62 16.82 -18.64
CA SER A 72 3.51 17.72 -18.32
C SER A 72 3.77 18.61 -17.10
N GLY A 73 4.90 18.45 -16.45
CA GLY A 73 5.32 19.28 -15.33
C GLY A 73 6.62 18.82 -14.73
N PHE A 74 7.28 19.76 -14.06
CA PHE A 74 8.47 19.50 -13.25
C PHE A 74 8.08 19.50 -11.78
N GLN A 75 8.78 18.69 -11.01
CA GLN A 75 8.62 18.63 -9.57
C GLN A 75 9.91 19.04 -8.89
N LEU A 76 9.80 19.94 -7.92
CA LEU A 76 10.91 20.48 -7.15
C LEU A 76 10.66 20.27 -5.67
N LEU A 77 11.70 19.96 -4.91
CA LEU A 77 11.66 19.91 -3.47
C LEU A 77 12.38 21.13 -2.89
N LEU A 78 11.62 22.11 -2.39
CA LEU A 78 12.14 23.28 -1.72
C LEU A 78 12.05 23.13 -0.20
N VAL A 79 13.06 23.57 0.49
CA VAL A 79 13.17 23.57 1.96
C VAL A 79 13.55 24.97 2.46
N ASN A 80 13.23 25.25 3.73
CA ASN A 80 13.52 26.52 4.39
C ASN A 80 12.90 27.75 3.69
N LEU A 81 11.57 27.73 3.50
CA LEU A 81 10.85 28.94 3.18
C LEU A 81 10.62 29.72 4.47
N SER A 82 11.00 31.01 4.48
CA SER A 82 10.66 31.90 5.60
C SER A 82 9.16 32.22 5.57
N GLU A 83 8.56 32.56 6.74
CA GLU A 83 7.16 32.93 6.86
C GLU A 83 6.77 34.16 6.00
N ASP A 84 7.75 35.02 5.64
CA ASP A 84 7.56 36.24 4.83
C ASP A 84 7.85 36.03 3.32
N SER A 85 7.64 34.86 2.80
CA SER A 85 7.96 34.52 1.41
C SER A 85 7.01 35.21 0.40
N SER A 86 7.33 36.47 0.08
CA SER A 86 6.75 37.17 -1.07
C SER A 86 7.68 36.98 -2.28
N GLY A 87 7.19 36.34 -3.34
CA GLY A 87 8.00 36.15 -4.54
C GLY A 87 7.39 35.11 -5.46
N THR A 88 8.12 34.80 -6.55
CA THR A 88 7.71 33.81 -7.55
C THR A 88 8.86 32.85 -7.82
N LEU A 89 8.54 31.56 -7.99
CA LEU A 89 9.43 30.56 -8.52
C LEU A 89 9.15 30.43 -10.03
N ARG A 90 10.16 30.68 -10.84
CA ARG A 90 10.10 30.55 -12.29
C ARG A 90 10.92 29.36 -12.73
N ILE A 91 10.35 28.54 -13.61
CA ILE A 91 11.04 27.47 -14.33
C ILE A 91 10.93 27.77 -15.82
N ALA A 92 12.05 27.84 -16.49
CA ALA A 92 12.12 27.97 -17.93
C ALA A 92 12.93 26.81 -18.52
N VAL A 93 12.51 26.28 -19.66
CA VAL A 93 13.20 25.24 -20.42
C VAL A 93 13.52 25.77 -21.80
N THR A 94 14.78 25.67 -22.19
CA THR A 94 15.24 26.06 -23.52
C THR A 94 15.93 24.89 -24.22
N ASP A 95 15.86 24.87 -25.54
CA ASP A 95 16.61 23.91 -26.35
C ASP A 95 18.08 24.38 -26.58
N SER A 96 18.89 23.56 -27.22
CA SER A 96 20.29 23.84 -27.56
C SER A 96 20.48 25.09 -28.45
N ASN A 97 19.42 25.60 -29.05
CA ASN A 97 19.43 26.83 -29.87
C ASN A 97 18.91 28.04 -29.08
N ALA A 98 18.74 27.92 -27.77
CA ALA A 98 18.14 28.91 -26.86
C ALA A 98 16.67 29.29 -27.22
N ASN A 99 15.94 28.41 -27.90
CA ASN A 99 14.51 28.61 -28.08
C ASN A 99 13.78 28.23 -26.81
N LEU A 100 12.92 29.12 -26.31
CA LEU A 100 12.13 28.89 -25.10
C LEU A 100 10.99 27.88 -25.38
N LEU A 101 11.05 26.73 -24.74
CA LEU A 101 10.07 25.66 -24.83
C LEU A 101 8.99 25.78 -23.76
N MET A 102 9.39 26.18 -22.53
CA MET A 102 8.50 26.36 -21.40
C MET A 102 8.95 27.55 -20.55
N ASN A 103 7.99 28.27 -19.97
CA ASN A 103 8.27 29.35 -19.03
C ASN A 103 7.08 29.52 -18.08
N GLU A 104 7.16 28.90 -16.93
CA GLU A 104 6.07 28.86 -15.96
C GLU A 104 6.51 29.50 -14.63
N THR A 105 5.54 30.07 -13.94
CA THR A 105 5.77 30.82 -12.71
C THR A 105 4.77 30.42 -11.64
N VAL A 106 5.24 30.08 -10.45
CA VAL A 106 4.42 29.70 -9.30
C VAL A 106 4.65 30.69 -8.16
N PRO A 107 3.59 31.25 -7.54
CA PRO A 107 3.75 32.11 -6.37
C PRO A 107 4.37 31.34 -5.20
N VAL A 108 5.43 31.87 -4.59
CA VAL A 108 6.11 31.21 -3.46
C VAL A 108 5.19 31.02 -2.26
N ALA A 109 4.24 31.92 -2.04
CA ALA A 109 3.21 31.77 -1.00
C ALA A 109 2.33 30.51 -1.13
N SER A 110 2.30 29.87 -2.30
CA SER A 110 1.58 28.61 -2.53
C SER A 110 2.43 27.36 -2.25
N ILE A 111 3.69 27.54 -1.90
CA ILE A 111 4.67 26.47 -1.74
C ILE A 111 4.70 26.02 -0.28
N THR A 112 4.58 24.73 -0.05
CA THR A 112 4.75 24.14 1.29
C THR A 112 6.18 23.62 1.42
N PRO A 113 6.99 24.11 2.39
CA PRO A 113 8.36 23.65 2.59
C PRO A 113 8.43 22.14 2.84
N GLY A 114 9.43 21.47 2.25
CA GLY A 114 9.64 20.05 2.42
C GLY A 114 8.63 19.14 1.70
N LYS A 115 7.78 19.72 0.85
CA LYS A 115 6.92 18.94 -0.06
C LYS A 115 7.31 19.16 -1.51
N TRP A 116 7.11 18.16 -2.34
CA TRP A 116 7.27 18.28 -3.77
C TRP A 116 6.26 19.27 -4.35
N ILE A 117 6.75 20.18 -5.14
CA ILE A 117 5.95 21.19 -5.82
C ILE A 117 5.90 20.84 -7.29
N THR A 118 4.70 20.80 -7.84
CA THR A 118 4.51 20.60 -9.28
C THR A 118 4.40 21.95 -9.97
N VAL A 119 5.30 22.21 -10.90
CA VAL A 119 5.18 23.31 -11.86
C VAL A 119 4.71 22.72 -13.17
N SER A 120 3.43 22.93 -13.49
CA SER A 120 2.81 22.36 -14.68
C SER A 120 3.36 23.05 -15.94
N GLY A 121 3.71 22.27 -16.95
CA GLY A 121 4.20 22.78 -18.23
C GLY A 121 4.33 21.64 -19.22
N ASP A 122 4.24 21.91 -20.50
CA ASP A 122 4.15 20.93 -21.58
C ASP A 122 5.40 20.99 -22.44
N VAL A 123 6.31 20.01 -22.28
CA VAL A 123 7.60 19.97 -22.97
C VAL A 123 7.87 18.57 -23.51
N SER A 124 8.32 18.50 -24.76
CA SER A 124 8.81 17.25 -25.37
C SER A 124 10.32 17.30 -25.51
N LEU A 125 11.00 16.33 -24.90
CA LEU A 125 12.45 16.14 -25.00
C LEU A 125 12.72 15.01 -25.99
N LEU A 126 13.65 15.22 -26.93
CA LEU A 126 14.05 14.23 -27.93
C LEU A 126 15.34 13.52 -27.50
N GLU A 127 15.42 12.23 -27.76
CA GLU A 127 16.58 11.39 -27.40
C GLU A 127 17.89 12.02 -27.91
N LYS A 128 18.89 12.05 -27.03
CA LYS A 128 20.26 12.59 -27.26
C LYS A 128 20.34 14.09 -27.54
N GLU A 129 19.23 14.84 -27.41
CA GLU A 129 19.27 16.28 -27.44
C GLU A 129 19.46 16.85 -26.03
N SER A 130 20.16 17.99 -25.96
CA SER A 130 20.43 18.68 -24.70
C SER A 130 19.51 19.90 -24.56
N TYR A 131 19.06 20.12 -23.33
CA TYR A 131 18.17 21.21 -22.94
C TYR A 131 18.73 21.89 -21.70
N GLU A 132 18.37 23.14 -21.50
CA GLU A 132 18.72 23.91 -20.32
C GLU A 132 17.45 24.25 -19.55
N ILE A 133 17.43 23.88 -18.26
CA ILE A 133 16.38 24.21 -17.32
C ILE A 133 16.91 25.30 -16.40
N SER A 134 16.31 26.47 -16.48
CA SER A 134 16.63 27.60 -15.61
C SER A 134 15.60 27.68 -14.48
N ILE A 135 16.07 27.72 -13.25
CA ILE A 135 15.27 27.82 -12.03
C ILE A 135 15.64 29.10 -11.33
N LEU A 136 14.71 30.03 -11.25
CA LEU A 136 14.89 31.33 -10.60
C LEU A 136 13.81 31.52 -9.54
N ALA A 137 14.22 31.71 -8.30
CA ALA A 137 13.34 32.15 -7.24
C ALA A 137 13.57 33.64 -7.01
N ASP A 138 12.56 34.45 -7.31
CA ASP A 138 12.53 35.90 -7.10
C ASP A 138 11.79 36.20 -5.79
N GLY A 139 12.53 36.57 -4.76
CA GLY A 139 12.02 36.88 -3.43
C GLY A 139 13.04 37.57 -2.58
N SER A 140 12.64 38.04 -1.39
CA SER A 140 13.50 38.77 -0.45
C SER A 140 14.42 37.85 0.38
N GLU A 141 14.18 36.54 0.35
CA GLU A 141 14.86 35.52 1.18
C GLU A 141 15.44 34.42 0.29
N PRO A 142 16.55 33.78 0.67
CA PRO A 142 17.11 32.65 -0.06
C PRO A 142 16.24 31.41 0.08
N TYR A 143 16.07 30.66 -1.01
CA TYR A 143 15.44 29.34 -1.04
C TYR A 143 16.52 28.30 -1.23
N PHE A 144 16.27 27.11 -0.70
CA PHE A 144 17.18 26.00 -0.82
C PHE A 144 16.49 24.81 -1.46
N MET A 145 17.14 24.26 -2.47
CA MET A 145 16.74 23.00 -3.09
C MET A 145 17.56 21.87 -2.49
N GLN A 146 16.93 20.75 -2.23
CA GLN A 146 17.62 19.58 -1.74
C GLN A 146 18.37 18.88 -2.89
N VAL A 147 19.58 18.42 -2.62
CA VAL A 147 20.36 17.57 -3.51
C VAL A 147 19.87 16.12 -3.36
N PRO A 148 19.63 15.38 -4.45
CA PRO A 148 19.25 13.97 -4.36
C PRO A 148 20.41 13.10 -3.87
N GLU A 149 20.09 11.93 -3.32
CA GLU A 149 21.07 10.95 -2.83
C GLU A 149 21.89 10.30 -3.95
N GLY A 150 21.48 10.45 -5.17
CA GLY A 150 22.16 9.93 -6.35
C GLY A 150 21.38 10.24 -7.62
N TRP A 151 22.04 10.05 -8.74
CA TRP A 151 21.48 10.13 -10.07
C TRP A 151 20.52 8.94 -10.23
N GLY A 152 19.24 9.16 -9.96
CA GLY A 152 18.27 8.08 -10.09
C GLY A 152 18.26 7.54 -11.50
N GLU A 153 18.54 6.24 -11.67
CA GLU A 153 18.33 5.53 -12.96
C GLU A 153 16.92 5.71 -13.52
N ALA A 154 15.99 6.20 -12.67
CA ALA A 154 14.61 6.45 -13.00
C ALA A 154 14.40 7.66 -13.92
N LEU A 155 15.28 8.67 -13.91
CA LEU A 155 15.10 9.84 -14.72
C LEU A 155 15.45 9.58 -16.20
N PRO A 156 14.62 10.00 -17.14
CA PRO A 156 14.83 9.77 -18.58
C PRO A 156 15.88 10.68 -19.20
N PHE A 157 16.68 11.39 -18.38
CA PHE A 157 17.73 12.30 -18.81
C PHE A 157 18.92 12.23 -17.84
N GLU A 158 20.07 12.69 -18.32
CA GLU A 158 21.23 13.01 -17.50
C GLU A 158 21.23 14.51 -17.22
N GLU A 159 21.52 14.90 -15.99
CA GLU A 159 21.56 16.30 -15.59
C GLU A 159 22.96 16.73 -15.19
N THR A 160 23.31 17.99 -15.44
CA THR A 160 24.50 18.65 -14.95
C THR A 160 24.11 20.02 -14.44
N VAL A 161 24.36 20.31 -13.19
CA VAL A 161 24.05 21.60 -12.55
C VAL A 161 25.24 22.53 -12.70
N TRP A 162 24.99 23.78 -13.06
CA TRP A 162 26.03 24.80 -13.26
C TRP A 162 25.86 25.93 -12.25
N GLU A 163 27.00 26.37 -11.70
CA GLU A 163 27.13 27.57 -10.89
C GLU A 163 28.30 28.38 -11.41
N ASP A 164 28.06 29.62 -11.83
CA ASP A 164 29.10 30.56 -12.32
C ASP A 164 30.06 29.93 -13.35
N GLU A 165 29.54 29.16 -14.32
CA GLU A 165 30.28 28.44 -15.39
C GLU A 165 31.07 27.19 -14.90
N GLU A 166 31.01 26.80 -13.64
CA GLU A 166 31.58 25.56 -13.13
C GLU A 166 30.47 24.49 -12.97
N ALA A 167 30.72 23.26 -13.45
CA ALA A 167 29.83 22.13 -13.25
C ALA A 167 29.93 21.66 -11.79
N LEU A 168 28.78 21.59 -11.12
CA LEU A 168 28.70 21.08 -9.75
C LEU A 168 28.73 19.54 -9.73
N PRO A 169 29.36 18.94 -8.73
CA PRO A 169 29.47 17.48 -8.64
C PRO A 169 28.19 16.79 -8.17
N TYR A 170 27.09 17.48 -8.12
CA TYR A 170 25.80 16.97 -7.65
C TYR A 170 24.64 17.53 -8.48
N GLY A 171 23.54 16.78 -8.52
CA GLY A 171 22.27 17.20 -9.11
C GLY A 171 21.42 18.03 -8.17
N ILE A 172 20.21 18.35 -8.59
CA ILE A 172 19.18 18.95 -7.76
C ILE A 172 17.98 17.99 -7.66
N SER A 173 17.14 18.15 -6.65
CA SER A 173 15.91 17.35 -6.52
C SER A 173 14.87 17.81 -7.55
N LEU A 174 15.11 17.44 -8.81
CA LEU A 174 14.25 17.69 -9.95
C LEU A 174 13.53 16.40 -10.36
N GLY A 175 12.24 16.33 -10.12
CA GLY A 175 11.36 15.28 -10.61
C GLY A 175 10.57 15.73 -11.84
N ILE A 176 9.92 14.79 -12.48
CA ILE A 176 9.07 15.05 -13.65
C ILE A 176 7.72 14.33 -13.54
N LEU A 177 6.74 14.91 -14.21
CA LEU A 177 5.48 14.27 -14.56
C LEU A 177 5.57 13.83 -16.02
N GLU A 178 6.00 12.58 -16.23
CA GLU A 178 6.07 12.00 -17.57
C GLU A 178 4.67 11.63 -18.06
N VAL A 179 4.38 12.05 -19.27
CA VAL A 179 3.12 11.76 -19.95
C VAL A 179 3.37 10.72 -21.02
N GLU A 180 2.95 9.49 -20.72
CA GLU A 180 2.96 8.44 -21.72
C GLU A 180 1.57 8.28 -22.35
N PRO A 181 1.47 8.13 -23.68
CA PRO A 181 0.23 7.67 -24.28
C PRO A 181 -0.09 6.31 -23.66
N THR A 182 -1.27 6.16 -23.09
CA THR A 182 -1.68 4.84 -22.57
C THR A 182 -1.56 3.82 -23.69
N LYS A 183 -0.72 2.80 -23.50
CA LYS A 183 -0.56 1.66 -24.42
C LYS A 183 -1.83 0.78 -24.51
N VAL A 184 -2.99 1.30 -24.08
CA VAL A 184 -4.26 0.64 -24.30
C VAL A 184 -4.57 0.71 -25.77
N THR A 185 -4.18 -0.32 -26.48
CA THR A 185 -4.46 -0.42 -27.91
C THR A 185 -5.96 -0.63 -28.14
N TYR A 186 -6.47 -0.23 -29.32
CA TYR A 186 -7.84 -0.58 -29.73
C TYR A 186 -8.13 -2.07 -29.59
N GLY A 187 -7.10 -2.93 -29.72
CA GLY A 187 -7.19 -4.35 -29.50
C GLY A 187 -7.60 -4.73 -28.08
N ASP A 188 -7.02 -4.10 -27.07
CA ASP A 188 -7.29 -4.42 -25.67
C ASP A 188 -8.72 -4.05 -25.27
N ILE A 189 -9.20 -2.89 -25.72
CA ILE A 189 -10.60 -2.48 -25.51
C ILE A 189 -11.55 -3.40 -26.26
N PHE A 190 -11.22 -3.75 -27.50
CA PHE A 190 -12.05 -4.61 -28.33
C PHE A 190 -12.15 -6.02 -27.75
N TYR A 191 -11.05 -6.59 -27.27
CA TYR A 191 -11.02 -7.95 -26.74
C TYR A 191 -11.68 -8.08 -25.36
N TYR A 192 -11.58 -7.08 -24.49
CA TYR A 192 -11.98 -7.22 -23.07
C TYR A 192 -13.24 -6.43 -22.70
N SER A 193 -13.37 -5.18 -23.14
CA SER A 193 -14.47 -4.31 -22.71
C SER A 193 -15.72 -4.42 -23.58
N ILE A 194 -15.56 -4.54 -24.90
CA ILE A 194 -16.70 -4.63 -25.82
C ILE A 194 -17.50 -5.90 -25.63
N PRO A 195 -16.91 -7.11 -25.55
CA PRO A 195 -17.68 -8.31 -25.28
C PRO A 195 -18.49 -8.25 -23.98
N CYS A 196 -17.90 -7.70 -22.91
CA CYS A 196 -18.59 -7.52 -21.64
C CYS A 196 -19.80 -6.55 -21.77
N CYS A 197 -19.60 -5.40 -22.41
CA CYS A 197 -20.67 -4.44 -22.66
C CYS A 197 -21.77 -5.02 -23.55
N VAL A 198 -21.41 -5.76 -24.59
CA VAL A 198 -22.37 -6.45 -25.48
C VAL A 198 -23.17 -7.49 -24.72
N ILE A 199 -22.52 -8.33 -23.91
CA ILE A 199 -23.19 -9.34 -23.09
C ILE A 199 -24.16 -8.68 -22.11
N LEU A 200 -23.74 -7.61 -21.42
CA LEU A 200 -24.59 -6.87 -20.49
C LEU A 200 -25.78 -6.24 -21.19
N PHE A 201 -25.58 -5.67 -22.39
CA PHE A 201 -26.66 -5.10 -23.18
C PHE A 201 -27.63 -6.17 -23.68
N LEU A 202 -27.13 -7.31 -24.15
CA LEU A 202 -27.98 -8.44 -24.55
C LEU A 202 -28.77 -8.99 -23.36
N LEU A 203 -28.17 -9.11 -22.18
CA LEU A 203 -28.86 -9.48 -20.95
C LEU A 203 -29.94 -8.47 -20.57
N PHE A 204 -29.66 -7.17 -20.71
CA PHE A 204 -30.65 -6.11 -20.49
C PHE A 204 -31.83 -6.20 -21.46
N LEU A 205 -31.58 -6.40 -22.76
CA LEU A 205 -32.63 -6.62 -23.76
C LEU A 205 -33.43 -7.87 -23.45
N LEU A 206 -32.75 -8.95 -23.07
CA LEU A 206 -33.42 -10.21 -22.69
C LEU A 206 -34.39 -9.98 -21.51
N VAL A 207 -33.99 -9.22 -20.50
CA VAL A 207 -34.84 -8.84 -19.35
C VAL A 207 -36.06 -8.02 -19.79
N ILE A 208 -35.86 -7.06 -20.69
CA ILE A 208 -36.94 -6.19 -21.18
C ILE A 208 -37.96 -7.00 -22.05
N TRP A 209 -37.46 -7.81 -22.99
CA TRP A 209 -38.29 -8.49 -23.98
C TRP A 209 -39.00 -9.74 -23.45
N LEU A 210 -38.31 -10.57 -22.69
CA LEU A 210 -38.93 -11.75 -22.09
C LEU A 210 -39.84 -11.39 -20.93
N GLY A 211 -39.60 -10.26 -20.30
CA GLY A 211 -40.32 -9.82 -19.11
C GLY A 211 -39.99 -10.70 -17.91
N LYS A 212 -40.17 -10.14 -16.74
CA LYS A 212 -39.84 -10.76 -15.45
C LYS A 212 -40.49 -12.13 -15.24
N ASP A 213 -41.75 -12.27 -15.67
CA ASP A 213 -42.55 -13.49 -15.41
C ASP A 213 -42.16 -14.63 -16.34
N LYS A 214 -41.79 -14.35 -17.60
CA LYS A 214 -41.28 -15.37 -18.54
C LYS A 214 -39.86 -15.79 -18.22
N LEU A 215 -38.99 -14.86 -17.81
CA LEU A 215 -37.64 -15.19 -17.33
C LEU A 215 -37.71 -16.03 -16.06
N LEU A 216 -38.60 -15.68 -15.13
CA LEU A 216 -38.85 -16.50 -13.94
C LEU A 216 -39.43 -17.87 -14.30
N HIS A 217 -40.30 -17.95 -15.31
CA HIS A 217 -40.88 -19.20 -15.78
C HIS A 217 -39.82 -20.04 -16.53
N LEU A 218 -38.95 -19.41 -17.33
CA LEU A 218 -37.82 -20.08 -17.99
C LEU A 218 -36.79 -20.55 -16.96
N ALA A 219 -36.44 -19.70 -16.02
CA ALA A 219 -35.56 -20.03 -14.90
C ALA A 219 -36.13 -21.10 -13.97
N ASN A 220 -37.47 -21.19 -13.87
CA ASN A 220 -38.16 -22.22 -13.11
C ASN A 220 -38.34 -23.56 -13.90
N ARG A 221 -38.16 -23.54 -15.23
CA ARG A 221 -38.21 -24.76 -16.07
C ARG A 221 -36.87 -25.47 -16.21
N ILE A 222 -35.77 -24.77 -15.94
CA ILE A 222 -34.47 -25.42 -15.86
C ILE A 222 -34.48 -26.23 -14.54
N PRO A 223 -34.11 -27.53 -14.52
CA PRO A 223 -34.02 -28.36 -13.31
C PRO A 223 -32.90 -27.91 -12.36
N TYR A 224 -32.76 -26.69 -12.24
CA TYR A 224 -31.73 -25.78 -11.76
C TYR A 224 -31.98 -25.34 -10.33
N ARG A 225 -33.23 -25.53 -9.87
CA ARG A 225 -33.70 -24.86 -8.65
C ARG A 225 -33.09 -25.40 -7.37
N ASP A 226 -32.88 -26.69 -7.25
CA ASP A 226 -32.38 -27.28 -6.01
C ASP A 226 -30.85 -27.23 -5.92
N TRP A 227 -30.19 -27.41 -7.07
CA TRP A 227 -28.72 -27.40 -7.11
C TRP A 227 -28.14 -25.98 -6.94
N THR A 228 -28.65 -24.95 -7.63
CA THR A 228 -28.21 -23.56 -7.49
C THR A 228 -28.58 -22.94 -6.17
N VAL A 229 -29.72 -23.26 -5.61
CA VAL A 229 -30.09 -22.82 -4.26
C VAL A 229 -29.17 -23.46 -3.22
N LYS A 230 -28.73 -24.70 -3.46
CA LYS A 230 -27.87 -25.45 -2.54
C LYS A 230 -26.40 -25.07 -2.67
N TYR A 231 -25.89 -24.92 -3.90
CA TYR A 231 -24.44 -24.75 -4.18
C TYR A 231 -24.04 -23.42 -4.81
N GLY A 232 -25.01 -22.61 -5.29
CA GLY A 232 -24.69 -21.37 -6.01
C GLY A 232 -23.82 -20.38 -5.22
N ASN A 233 -24.05 -20.30 -3.91
CA ASN A 233 -23.21 -19.46 -3.05
C ASN A 233 -21.76 -20.01 -2.94
N ASP A 234 -21.61 -21.33 -2.84
CA ASP A 234 -20.31 -21.97 -2.73
C ASP A 234 -19.52 -21.86 -4.04
N ILE A 235 -20.20 -22.02 -5.18
CA ILE A 235 -19.60 -21.82 -6.51
C ILE A 235 -19.19 -20.36 -6.69
N PHE A 236 -20.03 -19.41 -6.29
CA PHE A 236 -19.68 -17.98 -6.34
C PHE A 236 -18.43 -17.68 -5.52
N LEU A 237 -18.34 -18.19 -4.28
CA LEU A 237 -17.17 -17.99 -3.42
C LEU A 237 -15.89 -18.61 -4.02
N LEU A 238 -16.00 -19.79 -4.66
CA LEU A 238 -14.87 -20.43 -5.33
C LEU A 238 -14.42 -19.65 -6.58
N LEU A 239 -15.35 -19.16 -7.38
CA LEU A 239 -15.05 -18.33 -8.53
C LEU A 239 -14.38 -17.01 -8.11
N LEU A 240 -14.93 -16.37 -7.07
CA LEU A 240 -14.32 -15.14 -6.53
C LEU A 240 -12.92 -15.40 -5.97
N PHE A 241 -12.73 -16.52 -5.27
CA PHE A 241 -11.39 -16.93 -4.82
C PHE A 241 -10.40 -17.03 -5.98
N ALA A 242 -10.80 -17.73 -7.05
CA ALA A 242 -9.97 -17.85 -8.24
C ALA A 242 -9.65 -16.49 -8.86
N VAL A 243 -10.64 -15.61 -8.97
CA VAL A 243 -10.47 -14.25 -9.50
C VAL A 243 -9.49 -13.44 -8.65
N ILE A 244 -9.66 -13.40 -7.33
CA ILE A 244 -8.73 -12.65 -6.44
C ILE A 244 -7.32 -13.24 -6.53
N CYS A 245 -7.16 -14.58 -6.57
CA CYS A 245 -5.86 -15.20 -6.77
C CYS A 245 -5.23 -14.83 -8.11
N CYS A 246 -6.02 -14.78 -9.19
CA CYS A 246 -5.55 -14.31 -10.50
C CYS A 246 -5.12 -12.84 -10.44
N CYS A 247 -5.86 -11.97 -9.72
CA CYS A 247 -5.48 -10.57 -9.54
C CYS A 247 -4.15 -10.44 -8.78
N ILE A 248 -3.97 -11.20 -7.69
CA ILE A 248 -2.71 -11.19 -6.93
C ILE A 248 -1.56 -11.68 -7.81
N TYR A 249 -1.76 -12.77 -8.56
CA TYR A 249 -0.76 -13.31 -9.47
C TYR A 249 -0.42 -12.32 -10.59
N SER A 250 -1.43 -11.74 -11.23
CA SER A 250 -1.23 -10.77 -12.31
C SER A 250 -0.46 -9.54 -11.83
N ASN A 251 -0.90 -8.90 -10.72
CA ASN A 251 -0.30 -7.65 -10.28
C ASN A 251 1.05 -7.85 -9.57
N ALA A 252 1.16 -8.83 -8.68
CA ALA A 252 2.35 -9.00 -7.86
C ALA A 252 3.37 -10.01 -8.41
N TYR A 253 3.18 -10.53 -9.62
CA TYR A 253 4.12 -11.44 -10.26
C TYR A 253 4.32 -11.11 -11.75
N LEU A 254 3.23 -10.96 -12.53
CA LEU A 254 3.37 -10.70 -13.97
C LEU A 254 3.72 -9.23 -14.27
N ASN A 255 3.10 -8.29 -13.57
CA ASN A 255 3.14 -6.86 -13.91
C ASN A 255 3.91 -6.00 -12.90
N GLY A 256 4.35 -6.56 -11.77
CA GLY A 256 5.05 -5.77 -10.75
C GLY A 256 5.63 -6.60 -9.61
N ILE A 257 6.41 -5.94 -8.80
CA ILE A 257 6.91 -6.40 -7.50
C ILE A 257 6.53 -5.36 -6.47
N TYR A 258 5.80 -5.79 -5.43
CA TYR A 258 5.30 -4.92 -4.37
C TYR A 258 6.10 -5.16 -3.08
N ILE A 259 7.10 -4.34 -2.85
CA ILE A 259 8.01 -4.40 -1.70
C ILE A 259 8.02 -3.02 -1.02
N SER A 260 8.10 -3.01 0.29
CA SER A 260 8.30 -1.84 1.14
C SER A 260 9.32 -2.19 2.22
N ALA A 261 9.78 -1.22 3.00
CA ALA A 261 10.67 -1.46 4.13
C ALA A 261 10.12 -2.52 5.10
N ASP A 262 8.81 -2.44 5.44
CA ASP A 262 8.15 -3.48 6.25
C ASP A 262 8.17 -4.85 5.57
N SER A 263 7.92 -4.88 4.23
CA SER A 263 7.93 -6.14 3.47
C SER A 263 9.27 -6.84 3.55
N THR A 264 10.34 -6.07 3.43
CA THR A 264 11.72 -6.54 3.54
C THR A 264 11.98 -7.16 4.91
N GLY A 265 11.60 -6.45 5.98
CA GLY A 265 11.77 -6.95 7.34
C GLY A 265 11.07 -8.29 7.55
N TYR A 266 9.79 -8.41 7.19
CA TYR A 266 9.06 -9.67 7.31
C TYR A 266 9.67 -10.80 6.50
N MET A 267 10.14 -10.50 5.28
CA MET A 267 10.77 -11.51 4.42
C MET A 267 12.13 -11.93 4.95
N ARG A 268 12.94 -11.00 5.45
CA ARG A 268 14.26 -11.27 6.06
C ARG A 268 14.11 -12.16 7.29
N GLU A 269 13.22 -11.83 8.21
CA GLU A 269 12.93 -12.67 9.38
C GLU A 269 12.48 -14.08 8.98
N ALA A 270 11.63 -14.19 7.95
CA ALA A 270 11.19 -15.50 7.46
C ALA A 270 12.35 -16.33 6.89
N VAL A 271 13.26 -15.69 6.14
CA VAL A 271 14.48 -16.32 5.61
C VAL A 271 15.39 -16.80 6.74
N ASN A 272 15.62 -15.95 7.75
CA ASN A 272 16.44 -16.31 8.90
C ASN A 272 15.85 -17.48 9.71
N LEU A 273 14.52 -17.52 9.87
CA LEU A 273 13.84 -18.65 10.47
C LEU A 273 14.08 -19.96 9.71
N VAL A 274 13.98 -19.93 8.39
CA VAL A 274 14.19 -21.13 7.55
C VAL A 274 15.63 -21.59 7.57
N ASN A 275 16.58 -20.66 7.66
CA ASN A 275 18.02 -20.94 7.74
C ASN A 275 18.49 -21.36 9.15
N GLY A 276 17.61 -21.34 10.16
CA GLY A 276 17.94 -21.72 11.54
C GLY A 276 18.56 -20.61 12.39
N ASN A 277 18.59 -19.37 11.89
CA ASN A 277 19.14 -18.20 12.61
C ASN A 277 18.14 -17.61 13.63
N GLY A 278 16.96 -18.22 13.77
CA GLY A 278 15.91 -17.77 14.70
C GLY A 278 15.17 -16.52 14.22
N PHE A 279 14.54 -15.83 15.16
CA PHE A 279 13.87 -14.54 14.89
C PHE A 279 14.89 -13.43 14.95
N SER A 280 15.61 -13.24 13.88
CA SER A 280 16.68 -12.27 13.81
C SER A 280 16.59 -11.44 12.54
N TYR A 281 17.07 -10.23 12.66
CA TYR A 281 17.35 -9.34 11.57
C TYR A 281 18.86 -9.06 11.58
N ASP A 282 19.52 -9.22 10.45
CA ASP A 282 20.95 -9.02 10.36
C ASP A 282 21.19 -7.56 9.93
N GLU A 283 21.35 -6.68 10.88
CA GLU A 283 21.76 -5.30 10.62
C GLU A 283 23.28 -5.23 10.36
N LEU A 284 24.00 -6.23 10.90
CA LEU A 284 25.46 -6.34 10.77
C LEU A 284 25.81 -7.77 10.35
N ALA A 285 26.79 -7.92 9.49
CA ALA A 285 27.25 -9.22 9.04
C ALA A 285 27.70 -10.10 10.20
N GLY A 286 27.11 -11.29 10.30
CA GLY A 286 27.41 -12.26 11.33
C GLY A 286 26.74 -12.03 12.68
N TYR A 287 26.05 -10.94 12.89
CA TYR A 287 25.29 -10.67 14.11
C TYR A 287 23.81 -10.84 13.88
N HIS A 288 23.26 -11.94 14.39
CA HIS A 288 21.84 -12.19 14.40
C HIS A 288 21.20 -11.55 15.62
N THR A 289 20.73 -10.31 15.48
CA THR A 289 20.02 -9.60 16.53
C THR A 289 18.56 -10.03 16.58
N TRP A 290 18.03 -10.26 17.78
CA TRP A 290 16.62 -10.51 17.97
C TRP A 290 15.81 -9.32 17.49
N PHE A 291 14.97 -9.52 16.48
CA PHE A 291 14.21 -8.46 15.89
C PHE A 291 12.83 -8.33 16.55
N ALA A 292 12.52 -7.17 17.06
CA ALA A 292 11.30 -6.90 17.79
C ALA A 292 10.47 -5.73 17.22
N ASN A 293 10.84 -5.17 16.06
CA ASN A 293 10.09 -4.06 15.45
C ASN A 293 8.70 -4.50 15.01
N TRP A 294 8.59 -5.74 14.53
CA TRP A 294 7.32 -6.36 14.17
C TRP A 294 7.14 -7.66 14.99
N PRO A 295 5.87 -8.03 15.29
CA PRO A 295 5.61 -9.28 15.98
C PRO A 295 5.86 -10.49 15.07
N ILE A 296 6.19 -11.59 15.71
CA ILE A 296 6.75 -12.84 15.17
C ILE A 296 5.82 -13.64 14.24
N LEU A 297 4.48 -13.48 14.32
CA LEU A 297 3.55 -14.45 13.73
C LEU A 297 3.54 -14.40 12.20
N TYR A 298 3.63 -13.20 11.60
CA TYR A 298 3.57 -13.09 10.15
C TYR A 298 4.83 -13.65 9.47
N PRO A 299 6.06 -13.32 9.89
CA PRO A 299 7.26 -14.00 9.40
C PRO A 299 7.23 -15.52 9.58
N LEU A 300 6.72 -15.99 10.72
CA LEU A 300 6.58 -17.43 10.98
C LEU A 300 5.64 -18.11 9.98
N LEU A 301 4.53 -17.46 9.61
CA LEU A 301 3.61 -17.98 8.59
C LEU A 301 4.26 -18.01 7.21
N ILE A 302 5.01 -16.95 6.82
CA ILE A 302 5.77 -16.92 5.57
C ILE A 302 6.80 -18.05 5.55
N ALA A 303 7.60 -18.20 6.61
CA ALA A 303 8.59 -19.26 6.74
C ALA A 303 7.96 -20.66 6.62
N GLY A 304 6.79 -20.87 7.23
CA GLY A 304 6.03 -22.12 7.09
C GLY A 304 5.66 -22.42 5.63
N VAL A 305 5.21 -21.40 4.88
CA VAL A 305 4.91 -21.55 3.44
C VAL A 305 6.20 -21.80 2.64
N MET A 306 7.29 -21.08 2.92
CA MET A 306 8.60 -21.30 2.28
C MET A 306 9.05 -22.76 2.41
N VAL A 307 8.98 -23.33 3.62
CA VAL A 307 9.37 -24.73 3.89
C VAL A 307 8.53 -25.72 3.09
N ILE A 308 7.21 -25.47 2.98
CA ILE A 308 6.27 -26.37 2.31
C ILE A 308 6.42 -26.26 0.78
N THR A 309 6.49 -25.04 0.26
CA THR A 309 6.45 -24.78 -1.20
C THR A 309 7.83 -24.75 -1.84
N LYS A 310 8.90 -24.61 -1.04
CA LYS A 310 10.28 -24.43 -1.51
C LYS A 310 10.46 -23.18 -2.38
N THR A 311 9.63 -22.16 -2.16
CA THR A 311 9.74 -20.86 -2.83
C THR A 311 10.49 -19.86 -1.96
N ASN A 312 10.95 -18.76 -2.54
CA ASN A 312 11.55 -17.67 -1.78
C ASN A 312 10.47 -16.92 -0.95
N ALA A 313 10.91 -16.01 -0.07
CA ALA A 313 10.05 -15.33 0.88
C ALA A 313 8.97 -14.48 0.19
N TYR A 314 9.29 -13.81 -0.93
CA TYR A 314 8.33 -13.01 -1.67
C TYR A 314 7.17 -13.86 -2.21
N LEU A 315 7.47 -14.92 -2.96
CA LEU A 315 6.44 -15.82 -3.52
C LEU A 315 5.66 -16.53 -2.41
N ALA A 316 6.34 -16.96 -1.34
CA ALA A 316 5.71 -17.56 -0.18
C ALA A 316 4.69 -16.61 0.47
N SER A 317 5.00 -15.32 0.56
CA SER A 317 4.09 -14.30 1.09
C SER A 317 2.82 -14.15 0.22
N LYS A 318 2.95 -14.22 -1.12
CA LYS A 318 1.79 -14.15 -2.03
C LYS A 318 0.92 -15.40 -1.92
N ILE A 319 1.53 -16.59 -1.85
CA ILE A 319 0.81 -17.85 -1.61
C ILE A 319 0.08 -17.79 -0.26
N LEU A 320 0.74 -17.31 0.80
CA LEU A 320 0.10 -17.10 2.11
C LEU A 320 -1.11 -16.17 2.02
N THR A 321 -0.97 -15.04 1.32
CA THR A 321 -2.07 -14.09 1.13
C THR A 321 -3.25 -14.75 0.40
N MET A 322 -3.01 -15.51 -0.67
CA MET A 322 -4.06 -16.26 -1.36
C MET A 322 -4.75 -17.26 -0.41
N LEU A 323 -3.99 -17.99 0.41
CA LEU A 323 -4.55 -18.90 1.41
C LEU A 323 -5.43 -18.15 2.43
N LEU A 324 -4.99 -16.98 2.90
CA LEU A 324 -5.74 -16.15 3.85
C LEU A 324 -7.03 -15.59 3.24
N VAL A 325 -7.02 -15.22 1.95
CA VAL A 325 -8.26 -14.88 1.22
C VAL A 325 -9.23 -16.07 1.24
N GLY A 326 -8.74 -17.29 0.99
CA GLY A 326 -9.53 -18.51 1.13
C GLY A 326 -10.11 -18.67 2.53
N VAL A 327 -9.33 -18.36 3.57
CA VAL A 327 -9.79 -18.37 4.98
C VAL A 327 -10.90 -17.34 5.21
N PHE A 328 -10.80 -16.10 4.68
CA PHE A 328 -11.88 -15.11 4.76
C PHE A 328 -13.18 -15.65 4.16
N LEU A 329 -13.12 -16.19 2.96
CA LEU A 329 -14.30 -16.74 2.29
C LEU A 329 -14.91 -17.90 3.07
N LEU A 330 -14.09 -18.75 3.67
CA LEU A 330 -14.53 -19.84 4.53
C LEU A 330 -15.21 -19.30 5.81
N ILE A 331 -14.62 -18.30 6.45
CA ILE A 331 -15.22 -17.62 7.61
C ILE A 331 -16.58 -17.04 7.24
N PHE A 332 -16.66 -16.33 6.11
CA PHE A 332 -17.93 -15.77 5.63
C PHE A 332 -18.96 -16.87 5.36
N ARG A 333 -18.56 -17.96 4.73
CA ARG A 333 -19.43 -19.11 4.46
C ARG A 333 -20.00 -19.72 5.74
N VAL A 334 -19.18 -19.89 6.75
CA VAL A 334 -19.58 -20.48 8.04
C VAL A 334 -20.41 -19.50 8.88
N ALA A 335 -19.99 -18.23 8.97
CA ALA A 335 -20.62 -17.24 9.85
C ALA A 335 -21.92 -16.68 9.25
N PHE A 336 -21.98 -16.46 7.94
CA PHE A 336 -23.09 -15.79 7.27
C PHE A 336 -23.93 -16.72 6.39
N ARG A 337 -23.50 -17.96 6.19
CA ARG A 337 -24.21 -19.03 5.49
C ARG A 337 -24.63 -18.61 4.06
N LYS A 338 -25.94 -18.54 3.80
CA LYS A 338 -26.51 -18.18 2.48
C LYS A 338 -26.28 -16.71 2.08
N ASP A 339 -25.98 -15.86 3.03
CA ASP A 339 -25.74 -14.44 2.82
C ASP A 339 -24.24 -14.13 2.66
N ALA A 340 -23.33 -15.15 2.68
CA ALA A 340 -21.88 -15.03 2.63
C ALA A 340 -21.39 -14.22 1.41
N TRP A 341 -22.02 -14.42 0.26
CA TRP A 341 -21.69 -13.71 -0.98
C TRP A 341 -21.75 -12.19 -0.85
N LEU A 342 -22.64 -11.65 0.01
CA LEU A 342 -22.76 -10.21 0.24
C LEU A 342 -21.53 -9.64 0.93
N TYR A 343 -20.99 -10.38 1.88
CA TYR A 343 -19.85 -9.93 2.68
C TYR A 343 -18.54 -9.95 1.90
N THR A 344 -18.51 -10.62 0.75
CA THR A 344 -17.34 -10.62 -0.15
C THR A 344 -17.05 -9.26 -0.75
N LEU A 345 -18.00 -8.32 -0.73
CA LEU A 345 -17.77 -6.92 -1.12
C LEU A 345 -16.64 -6.26 -0.32
N CYS A 346 -16.43 -6.70 0.94
CA CYS A 346 -15.35 -6.19 1.76
C CYS A 346 -13.96 -6.69 1.31
N LEU A 347 -13.89 -7.68 0.40
CA LEU A 347 -12.64 -8.25 -0.12
C LEU A 347 -12.33 -7.76 -1.54
N THR A 348 -13.15 -6.90 -2.12
CA THR A 348 -13.03 -6.45 -3.52
C THR A 348 -12.80 -4.96 -3.66
N ASN A 349 -12.67 -4.23 -2.55
CA ASN A 349 -12.31 -2.82 -2.57
C ASN A 349 -10.82 -2.62 -2.87
N ILE A 350 -10.46 -1.41 -3.32
CA ILE A 350 -9.09 -1.06 -3.72
C ILE A 350 -8.13 -1.26 -2.54
N GLY A 351 -8.47 -0.76 -1.34
CA GLY A 351 -7.62 -0.86 -0.16
C GLY A 351 -7.29 -2.32 0.21
N PHE A 352 -8.30 -3.19 0.28
CA PHE A 352 -8.07 -4.62 0.56
C PHE A 352 -7.21 -5.29 -0.52
N MET A 353 -7.46 -5.01 -1.80
CA MET A 353 -6.69 -5.61 -2.90
C MET A 353 -5.24 -5.14 -2.89
N GLU A 354 -4.98 -3.88 -2.60
CA GLU A 354 -3.63 -3.34 -2.47
C GLU A 354 -2.87 -4.00 -1.30
N LEU A 355 -3.52 -4.18 -0.14
CA LEU A 355 -2.94 -4.96 0.96
C LEU A 355 -2.56 -6.40 0.56
N CYS A 356 -3.27 -6.99 -0.41
CA CYS A 356 -2.95 -8.32 -0.93
C CYS A 356 -1.70 -8.34 -1.83
N TYR A 357 -1.35 -7.22 -2.46
CA TYR A 357 -0.18 -7.15 -3.35
C TYR A 357 1.12 -7.02 -2.58
N TYR A 358 1.15 -6.27 -1.49
CA TYR A 358 2.31 -6.13 -0.64
C TYR A 358 2.54 -7.34 0.29
N THR A 359 3.74 -7.45 0.85
CA THR A 359 4.04 -8.41 1.92
C THR A 359 3.83 -7.70 3.27
N TRP A 360 2.56 -7.50 3.62
CA TRP A 360 2.16 -6.78 4.83
C TRP A 360 1.36 -7.65 5.79
N SER A 361 1.47 -7.38 7.08
CA SER A 361 0.84 -8.15 8.15
C SER A 361 -0.65 -7.85 8.36
N GLU A 362 -1.23 -6.92 7.61
CA GLU A 362 -2.62 -6.49 7.74
C GLU A 362 -3.61 -7.60 7.38
N ILE A 363 -3.36 -8.37 6.33
CA ILE A 363 -4.25 -9.46 5.90
C ILE A 363 -4.43 -10.53 6.98
N PRO A 364 -3.38 -11.17 7.54
CA PRO A 364 -3.56 -12.11 8.65
C PRO A 364 -4.13 -11.42 9.91
N PHE A 365 -3.78 -10.17 10.18
CA PHE A 365 -4.32 -9.41 11.28
C PHE A 365 -5.85 -9.27 11.18
N MET A 366 -6.37 -8.90 10.01
CA MET A 366 -7.81 -8.77 9.75
C MET A 366 -8.54 -10.11 9.91
N VAL A 367 -7.92 -11.25 9.55
CA VAL A 367 -8.47 -12.58 9.81
C VAL A 367 -8.68 -12.80 11.30
N PHE A 368 -7.66 -12.51 12.12
CA PHE A 368 -7.76 -12.65 13.57
C PHE A 368 -8.79 -11.70 14.18
N LEU A 369 -8.85 -10.45 13.72
CA LEU A 369 -9.86 -9.48 14.17
C LEU A 369 -11.28 -9.94 13.87
N LEU A 370 -11.52 -10.45 12.66
CA LEU A 370 -12.83 -10.96 12.27
C LEU A 370 -13.25 -12.17 13.14
N LEU A 371 -12.35 -13.12 13.32
CA LEU A 371 -12.60 -14.29 14.17
C LEU A 371 -12.85 -13.90 15.63
N PHE A 372 -12.06 -12.95 16.14
CA PHE A 372 -12.23 -12.40 17.49
C PHE A 372 -13.62 -11.77 17.66
N GLY A 373 -14.00 -10.88 16.74
CA GLY A 373 -15.31 -10.20 16.77
C GLY A 373 -16.48 -11.18 16.68
N LEU A 374 -16.40 -12.17 15.80
CA LEU A 374 -17.41 -13.22 15.69
C LEU A 374 -17.49 -14.09 16.95
N GLY A 375 -16.34 -14.44 17.55
CA GLY A 375 -16.24 -15.17 18.80
C GLY A 375 -16.85 -14.41 19.97
N LEU A 376 -16.49 -13.13 20.12
CA LEU A 376 -17.03 -12.23 21.14
C LEU A 376 -18.55 -12.07 20.98
N ALA A 377 -19.02 -11.80 19.78
CA ALA A 377 -20.45 -11.68 19.49
C ALA A 377 -21.22 -12.97 19.85
N ARG A 378 -20.61 -14.14 19.61
CA ARG A 378 -21.20 -15.42 19.97
C ARG A 378 -21.32 -15.58 21.50
N ILE A 379 -20.26 -15.24 22.24
CA ILE A 379 -20.26 -15.26 23.72
C ILE A 379 -21.34 -14.33 24.28
N LEU A 380 -21.45 -13.12 23.72
CA LEU A 380 -22.41 -12.13 24.19
C LEU A 380 -23.87 -12.55 23.92
N LYS A 381 -24.13 -13.16 22.77
CA LYS A 381 -25.47 -13.55 22.33
C LYS A 381 -25.99 -14.80 23.01
N GLU A 382 -25.19 -15.85 23.17
CA GLU A 382 -25.61 -17.10 23.80
C GLU A 382 -25.81 -16.92 25.30
N ARG A 383 -26.84 -17.54 25.88
CA ARG A 383 -27.11 -17.46 27.32
C ARG A 383 -25.99 -18.17 28.13
N GLU A 384 -25.59 -19.35 27.68
CA GLU A 384 -24.51 -20.13 28.24
C GLU A 384 -23.51 -20.57 27.17
N PRO A 385 -22.56 -19.68 26.83
CA PRO A 385 -21.58 -19.97 25.79
C PRO A 385 -20.62 -21.06 26.21
N ALA A 386 -20.35 -22.00 25.29
CA ALA A 386 -19.42 -23.09 25.52
C ALA A 386 -17.98 -22.58 25.72
N ALA A 387 -17.16 -23.29 26.52
CA ALA A 387 -15.77 -22.93 26.80
C ALA A 387 -14.91 -22.70 25.52
N LYS A 388 -15.16 -23.46 24.46
CA LYS A 388 -14.45 -23.33 23.18
C LYS A 388 -14.47 -21.91 22.62
N TRP A 389 -15.52 -21.13 22.86
CA TRP A 389 -15.60 -19.75 22.35
C TRP A 389 -14.68 -18.81 23.11
N TYR A 390 -14.47 -19.01 24.40
CA TYR A 390 -13.50 -18.27 25.21
C TYR A 390 -12.05 -18.63 24.80
N VAL A 391 -11.79 -19.92 24.53
CA VAL A 391 -10.50 -20.37 24.02
C VAL A 391 -10.22 -19.76 22.64
N LEU A 392 -11.21 -19.81 21.73
CA LEU A 392 -11.09 -19.17 20.40
C LEU A 392 -10.82 -17.66 20.52
N LEU A 393 -11.55 -16.97 21.41
CA LEU A 393 -11.37 -15.55 21.68
C LEU A 393 -9.95 -15.25 22.16
N GLY A 394 -9.45 -16.03 23.13
CA GLY A 394 -8.07 -15.91 23.63
C GLY A 394 -7.04 -16.13 22.54
N ALA A 395 -7.17 -17.23 21.79
CA ALA A 395 -6.24 -17.57 20.70
C ALA A 395 -6.23 -16.52 19.60
N THR A 396 -7.40 -16.03 19.17
CA THR A 396 -7.48 -15.01 18.12
C THR A 396 -7.01 -13.63 18.59
N GLY A 397 -7.23 -13.28 19.87
CA GLY A 397 -6.70 -12.03 20.43
C GLY A 397 -5.17 -12.05 20.56
N ILE A 398 -4.59 -13.19 20.98
CA ILE A 398 -3.13 -13.38 20.98
C ILE A 398 -2.61 -13.39 19.54
N GLY A 399 -3.28 -14.06 18.59
CA GLY A 399 -2.92 -14.07 17.19
C GLY A 399 -2.90 -12.66 16.58
N ALA A 400 -3.91 -11.85 16.89
CA ALA A 400 -3.93 -10.45 16.47
C ALA A 400 -2.73 -9.66 17.04
N PHE A 401 -2.42 -9.82 18.31
CA PHE A 401 -1.26 -9.18 18.95
C PHE A 401 0.07 -9.65 18.36
N LEU A 402 0.24 -10.96 18.15
CA LEU A 402 1.47 -11.53 17.57
C LEU A 402 1.61 -11.26 16.08
N THR A 403 0.57 -10.75 15.41
CA THR A 403 0.64 -10.26 14.02
C THR A 403 1.00 -8.78 13.99
N ARG A 404 0.41 -7.98 14.88
CA ARG A 404 0.68 -6.54 15.06
C ARG A 404 0.52 -6.17 16.52
N TYR A 405 1.50 -5.48 17.13
CA TYR A 405 1.42 -5.04 18.54
C TYR A 405 0.12 -4.30 18.84
N TYR A 406 -0.38 -3.57 17.86
CA TYR A 406 -1.64 -2.87 17.96
C TYR A 406 -2.84 -3.78 18.24
N GLY A 407 -2.73 -5.09 17.95
CA GLY A 407 -3.75 -6.09 18.26
C GLY A 407 -4.15 -6.16 19.74
N ILE A 408 -3.36 -5.59 20.63
CA ILE A 408 -3.73 -5.47 22.05
C ILE A 408 -5.04 -4.71 22.29
N TYR A 409 -5.46 -3.84 21.35
CA TYR A 409 -6.68 -3.06 21.46
C TYR A 409 -7.95 -3.91 21.62
N VAL A 410 -7.97 -5.15 21.13
CA VAL A 410 -9.13 -6.04 21.25
C VAL A 410 -9.50 -6.31 22.70
N TRP A 411 -8.55 -6.22 23.62
CA TRP A 411 -8.79 -6.39 25.05
C TRP A 411 -9.42 -5.13 25.66
N PHE A 412 -9.17 -3.94 25.14
CA PHE A 412 -9.91 -2.72 25.51
C PHE A 412 -11.37 -2.84 25.10
N VAL A 413 -11.63 -3.34 23.90
CA VAL A 413 -13.00 -3.65 23.43
C VAL A 413 -13.67 -4.68 24.35
N THR A 414 -12.94 -5.75 24.71
CA THR A 414 -13.45 -6.77 25.65
C THR A 414 -13.77 -6.16 27.01
N GLY A 415 -12.91 -5.28 27.53
CA GLY A 415 -13.13 -4.53 28.76
C GLY A 415 -14.43 -3.71 28.74
N LEU A 416 -14.70 -3.01 27.65
CA LEU A 416 -15.97 -2.29 27.44
C LEU A 416 -17.17 -3.23 27.58
N TYR A 417 -17.12 -4.40 26.92
CA TYR A 417 -18.21 -5.36 27.01
C TYR A 417 -18.33 -6.02 28.40
N ILE A 418 -17.22 -6.20 29.12
CA ILE A 418 -17.24 -6.66 30.53
C ILE A 418 -17.98 -5.64 31.37
N LEU A 419 -17.68 -4.33 31.25
CA LEU A 419 -18.38 -3.27 31.95
C LEU A 419 -19.89 -3.25 31.64
N LEU A 420 -20.25 -3.41 30.36
CA LEU A 420 -21.64 -3.50 29.94
C LEU A 420 -22.36 -4.73 30.54
N LEU A 421 -21.68 -5.88 30.64
CA LEU A 421 -22.24 -7.08 31.28
C LEU A 421 -22.43 -6.87 32.79
N VAL A 422 -21.47 -6.25 33.46
CA VAL A 422 -21.59 -5.90 34.89
C VAL A 422 -22.73 -4.94 35.13
N TRP A 423 -22.87 -3.92 34.28
CA TRP A 423 -24.00 -3.00 34.31
C TRP A 423 -25.35 -3.71 34.10
N GLN A 424 -25.45 -4.63 33.13
CA GLN A 424 -26.64 -5.46 32.89
C GLN A 424 -26.97 -6.34 34.12
N PHE A 425 -25.93 -6.90 34.78
CA PHE A 425 -26.08 -7.66 36.03
C PHE A 425 -26.66 -6.77 37.14
N GLY A 426 -26.14 -5.54 37.28
CA GLY A 426 -26.67 -4.57 38.25
C GLY A 426 -28.16 -4.25 38.03
N LYS A 427 -28.57 -4.13 36.74
CA LYS A 427 -29.95 -3.79 36.35
C LYS A 427 -30.91 -4.99 36.44
N LYS A 428 -30.51 -6.16 35.92
CA LYS A 428 -31.40 -7.34 35.80
C LYS A 428 -31.23 -8.37 36.89
N ARG A 429 -30.14 -8.31 37.67
CA ARG A 429 -29.77 -9.25 38.75
C ARG A 429 -29.61 -10.71 38.26
N GLU A 430 -29.44 -10.97 36.95
CA GLU A 430 -29.25 -12.31 36.40
C GLU A 430 -27.75 -12.72 36.47
N ARG A 431 -27.46 -13.79 37.19
CA ARG A 431 -26.08 -14.32 37.37
C ARG A 431 -25.36 -14.68 36.07
N VAL A 432 -26.10 -14.87 34.98
CA VAL A 432 -25.56 -15.15 33.66
C VAL A 432 -24.60 -14.05 33.19
N TYR A 433 -25.02 -12.78 33.37
CA TYR A 433 -24.18 -11.64 32.98
C TYR A 433 -22.87 -11.59 33.78
N LEU A 434 -22.92 -11.79 35.06
CA LEU A 434 -21.74 -11.82 35.94
C LEU A 434 -20.81 -12.98 35.54
N ARG A 435 -21.36 -14.18 35.33
CA ARG A 435 -20.57 -15.37 34.93
C ARG A 435 -19.83 -15.12 33.60
N LYS A 436 -20.50 -14.51 32.61
CA LYS A 436 -19.87 -14.12 31.34
C LYS A 436 -18.77 -13.08 31.56
N ALA A 437 -19.03 -12.06 32.35
CA ALA A 437 -18.05 -11.04 32.68
C ALA A 437 -16.79 -11.65 33.31
N CYS A 438 -16.95 -12.51 34.32
CA CYS A 438 -15.83 -13.20 35.00
C CYS A 438 -15.02 -14.07 34.01
N ARG A 439 -15.69 -14.84 33.15
CA ARG A 439 -14.99 -15.69 32.15
C ARG A 439 -14.26 -14.84 31.09
N LEU A 440 -14.85 -13.75 30.60
CA LEU A 440 -14.19 -12.80 29.69
C LEU A 440 -13.00 -12.13 30.35
N THR A 441 -13.14 -11.71 31.62
CA THR A 441 -12.03 -11.15 32.41
C THR A 441 -10.88 -12.16 32.54
N LEU A 442 -11.19 -13.41 32.85
CA LEU A 442 -10.17 -14.47 32.95
C LEU A 442 -9.48 -14.69 31.60
N THR A 443 -10.25 -14.73 30.49
CA THR A 443 -9.68 -14.89 29.15
C THR A 443 -8.78 -13.70 28.79
N ALA A 444 -9.23 -12.47 29.01
CA ALA A 444 -8.45 -11.26 28.76
C ALA A 444 -7.18 -11.20 29.62
N PHE A 445 -7.29 -11.57 30.90
CA PHE A 445 -6.17 -11.60 31.83
C PHE A 445 -5.10 -12.62 31.38
N LEU A 446 -5.49 -13.86 31.09
CA LEU A 446 -4.55 -14.91 30.66
C LEU A 446 -3.87 -14.54 29.34
N SER A 447 -4.64 -13.99 28.38
CA SER A 447 -4.09 -13.54 27.09
C SER A 447 -3.20 -12.32 27.26
N GLY A 448 -3.56 -11.39 28.13
CA GLY A 448 -2.74 -10.23 28.49
C GLY A 448 -1.42 -10.65 29.13
N CYS A 449 -1.43 -11.64 30.02
CA CYS A 449 -0.20 -12.21 30.60
C CYS A 449 0.71 -12.81 29.53
N LEU A 450 0.17 -13.54 28.56
CA LEU A 450 0.96 -14.09 27.45
C LEU A 450 1.53 -13.01 26.54
N SER A 451 0.74 -11.98 26.23
CA SER A 451 1.20 -10.82 25.45
C SER A 451 2.32 -10.07 26.20
N MET A 452 2.15 -9.88 27.51
CA MET A 452 3.17 -9.24 28.36
C MET A 452 4.44 -10.08 28.43
N ALA A 453 4.32 -11.40 28.55
CA ALA A 453 5.47 -12.31 28.55
C ALA A 453 6.28 -12.19 27.24
N TYR A 454 5.58 -12.07 26.10
CA TYR A 454 6.23 -11.82 24.80
C TYR A 454 6.96 -10.46 24.77
N LEU A 455 6.34 -9.38 25.25
CA LEU A 455 6.99 -8.06 25.34
C LEU A 455 8.20 -8.08 26.29
N LEU A 456 8.13 -8.80 27.40
CA LEU A 456 9.25 -8.97 28.32
C LEU A 456 10.38 -9.80 27.70
N LEU A 457 10.04 -10.81 26.90
CA LEU A 457 11.01 -11.56 26.12
C LEU A 457 11.74 -10.64 25.13
N ASN A 458 10.98 -9.86 24.36
CA ASN A 458 11.56 -8.88 23.42
C ASN A 458 12.49 -7.91 24.14
N LYS A 459 12.03 -7.35 25.28
CA LYS A 459 12.85 -6.44 26.08
C LYS A 459 14.16 -7.08 26.55
N ARG A 460 14.09 -8.37 26.91
CA ARG A 460 15.29 -9.11 27.34
C ARG A 460 16.27 -9.36 26.19
N MET A 461 15.75 -9.65 25.00
CA MET A 461 16.56 -10.05 23.85
C MET A 461 17.06 -8.87 23.01
N ASN A 462 16.29 -7.77 22.94
CA ASN A 462 16.56 -6.60 22.08
C ASN A 462 16.81 -5.31 22.90
N GLY A 463 16.58 -5.34 24.22
CA GLY A 463 16.67 -4.12 25.08
C GLY A 463 15.36 -3.31 25.10
N MET A 464 14.54 -3.36 24.06
CA MET A 464 13.25 -2.68 23.97
C MET A 464 12.10 -3.66 23.72
N ALA A 465 10.95 -3.40 24.33
CA ALA A 465 9.79 -4.30 24.23
C ALA A 465 9.18 -4.33 22.81
N SER A 466 9.26 -3.22 22.06
CA SER A 466 8.74 -3.06 20.70
C SER A 466 9.83 -2.79 19.66
N GLY A 467 11.09 -3.11 19.99
CA GLY A 467 12.24 -3.01 19.11
C GLY A 467 12.81 -1.60 18.92
N VAL A 468 11.96 -0.58 18.84
CA VAL A 468 12.38 0.83 18.65
C VAL A 468 11.67 1.76 19.62
N SER A 469 12.28 2.91 19.90
CA SER A 469 11.63 4.01 20.60
C SER A 469 10.63 4.68 19.65
N ARG A 470 9.41 4.88 20.12
CA ARG A 470 8.33 5.52 19.35
C ARG A 470 7.85 6.81 20.03
N THR A 471 8.78 7.54 20.62
CA THR A 471 8.51 8.85 21.21
C THR A 471 8.49 9.92 20.12
N MET A 472 7.51 10.80 20.17
CA MET A 472 7.30 11.87 19.20
C MET A 472 7.87 13.18 19.73
N TRP A 473 8.57 13.97 18.91
CA TRP A 473 9.14 15.27 19.30
C TRP A 473 9.13 16.36 18.22
N TRP A 474 8.71 16.08 16.98
CA TRP A 474 8.84 17.04 15.87
C TRP A 474 7.71 17.04 14.84
N ASP A 475 6.65 16.23 15.02
CA ASP A 475 5.54 16.26 14.09
C ASP A 475 4.70 17.52 14.27
N ASP A 476 4.42 18.19 13.16
CA ASP A 476 3.44 19.27 13.13
C ASP A 476 2.02 18.67 13.23
N TYR A 477 1.32 19.00 14.30
CA TYR A 477 -0.05 18.54 14.53
C TYR A 477 -1.02 19.02 13.44
N GLN A 478 -0.74 20.13 12.77
CA GLN A 478 -1.59 20.63 11.70
C GLN A 478 -1.43 19.74 10.46
N VAL A 479 -0.20 19.42 10.08
CA VAL A 479 0.08 18.48 8.97
C VAL A 479 -0.55 17.13 9.27
N LEU A 480 -0.34 16.60 10.46
CA LEU A 480 -0.89 15.31 10.88
C LEU A 480 -2.43 15.29 10.84
N THR A 481 -3.08 16.40 11.20
CA THR A 481 -4.55 16.50 11.16
C THR A 481 -5.05 16.60 9.71
N ASN A 482 -4.33 17.28 8.83
CA ASN A 482 -4.63 17.32 7.41
C ASN A 482 -4.56 15.93 6.79
N ASP A 483 -3.48 15.19 7.05
CA ASP A 483 -3.29 13.82 6.58
C ASP A 483 -4.40 12.89 7.09
N LEU A 484 -4.86 13.07 8.34
CA LEU A 484 -6.00 12.31 8.89
C LEU A 484 -7.28 12.55 8.08
N ILE A 485 -7.61 13.80 7.79
CA ILE A 485 -8.83 14.14 7.04
C ILE A 485 -8.76 13.59 5.61
N GLU A 486 -7.62 13.72 4.95
CA GLU A 486 -7.42 13.18 3.61
C GLU A 486 -7.49 11.65 3.60
N THR A 487 -6.86 10.99 4.56
CA THR A 487 -6.93 9.53 4.70
C THR A 487 -8.37 9.05 4.91
N LEU A 488 -9.15 9.70 5.77
CA LEU A 488 -10.55 9.33 6.00
C LEU A 488 -11.43 9.51 4.76
N LEU A 489 -11.17 10.53 3.94
CA LEU A 489 -11.84 10.71 2.65
C LEU A 489 -11.42 9.62 1.66
N THR A 490 -10.13 9.36 1.53
CA THR A 490 -9.59 8.31 0.66
C THR A 490 -10.19 6.94 1.02
N GLU A 491 -10.24 6.59 2.32
CA GLU A 491 -10.88 5.37 2.80
C GLU A 491 -12.35 5.28 2.39
N PHE A 492 -13.11 6.37 2.52
CA PHE A 492 -14.51 6.39 2.10
C PHE A 492 -14.66 6.06 0.61
N PHE A 493 -13.81 6.61 -0.26
CA PHE A 493 -13.84 6.30 -1.69
C PHE A 493 -13.33 4.89 -1.99
N ASN A 494 -12.30 4.43 -1.31
CA ASN A 494 -11.75 3.07 -1.45
C ASN A 494 -12.80 1.98 -1.19
N ILE A 495 -13.71 2.17 -0.21
CA ILE A 495 -14.83 1.25 0.06
C ILE A 495 -15.64 0.98 -1.21
N PHE A 496 -15.81 1.98 -2.06
CA PHE A 496 -16.56 1.87 -3.32
C PHE A 496 -15.68 1.50 -4.52
N SER A 497 -14.41 1.18 -4.31
CA SER A 497 -13.41 0.93 -5.38
C SER A 497 -13.30 2.10 -6.36
N ILE A 498 -13.35 3.31 -5.84
CA ILE A 498 -13.20 4.56 -6.59
C ILE A 498 -12.00 5.29 -6.00
N SER A 499 -11.05 5.71 -6.84
CA SER A 499 -10.01 6.64 -6.41
C SER A 499 -10.63 7.98 -6.03
N MET A 500 -10.08 8.64 -5.02
CA MET A 500 -10.56 9.98 -4.66
C MET A 500 -10.45 10.91 -5.87
N PRO A 501 -11.55 11.57 -6.30
CA PRO A 501 -11.50 12.45 -7.45
C PRO A 501 -10.62 13.68 -7.18
N THR A 502 -9.78 14.06 -8.14
CA THR A 502 -8.84 15.20 -8.04
C THR A 502 -9.52 16.52 -7.68
N TRP A 503 -10.77 16.73 -8.11
CA TRP A 503 -11.54 17.92 -7.75
C TRP A 503 -11.88 17.98 -6.24
N ILE A 504 -11.95 16.83 -5.53
CA ILE A 504 -12.12 16.75 -4.07
C ILE A 504 -10.77 17.00 -3.37
N GLU A 505 -9.69 16.50 -3.93
CA GLU A 505 -8.33 16.77 -3.44
C GLU A 505 -8.05 18.28 -3.39
N ASN A 506 -8.55 19.02 -4.37
CA ASN A 506 -8.42 20.47 -4.46
C ASN A 506 -9.43 21.28 -3.61
N PHE A 507 -10.31 20.63 -2.85
CA PHE A 507 -11.21 21.36 -1.96
C PHE A 507 -10.46 22.02 -0.80
N PRO A 508 -10.90 23.24 -0.38
CA PRO A 508 -10.44 23.84 0.85
C PRO A 508 -10.59 22.88 2.03
N TYR A 509 -9.61 22.88 2.92
CA TYR A 509 -9.58 21.98 4.10
C TYR A 509 -10.89 21.99 4.89
N SER A 510 -11.50 23.16 5.13
CA SER A 510 -12.78 23.29 5.83
C SER A 510 -13.91 22.49 5.17
N ILE A 511 -13.93 22.43 3.83
CA ILE A 511 -14.93 21.64 3.10
C ILE A 511 -14.64 20.14 3.27
N LYS A 512 -13.39 19.72 3.20
CA LYS A 512 -12.99 18.32 3.45
C LYS A 512 -13.44 17.88 4.85
N VAL A 513 -13.15 18.66 5.88
CA VAL A 513 -13.60 18.40 7.27
C VAL A 513 -15.14 18.30 7.35
N PHE A 514 -15.86 19.21 6.71
CA PHE A 514 -17.33 19.20 6.71
C PHE A 514 -17.88 17.92 6.04
N VAL A 515 -17.31 17.48 4.93
CA VAL A 515 -17.70 16.24 4.25
C VAL A 515 -17.45 15.03 5.15
N VAL A 516 -16.26 14.93 5.77
CA VAL A 516 -15.96 13.86 6.74
C VAL A 516 -16.96 13.85 7.89
N LEU A 517 -17.29 15.00 8.46
CA LEU A 517 -18.28 15.09 9.54
C LEU A 517 -19.66 14.60 9.10
N ILE A 518 -20.12 14.96 7.90
CA ILE A 518 -21.40 14.47 7.36
C ILE A 518 -21.38 12.95 7.24
N ILE A 519 -20.30 12.37 6.71
CA ILE A 519 -20.15 10.92 6.56
C ILE A 519 -20.21 10.24 7.92
N VAL A 520 -19.39 10.71 8.88
CA VAL A 520 -19.30 10.15 10.24
C VAL A 520 -20.65 10.24 10.96
N VAL A 521 -21.31 11.41 10.90
CA VAL A 521 -22.63 11.61 11.51
C VAL A 521 -23.67 10.73 10.84
N GLY A 522 -23.70 10.67 9.51
CA GLY A 522 -24.65 9.84 8.75
C GLY A 522 -24.52 8.36 9.09
N VAL A 523 -23.28 7.83 9.07
CA VAL A 523 -22.98 6.44 9.46
C VAL A 523 -23.36 6.19 10.93
N SER A 524 -23.01 7.10 11.83
CA SER A 524 -23.32 6.98 13.26
C SER A 524 -24.82 6.93 13.52
N LEU A 525 -25.62 7.82 12.89
CA LEU A 525 -27.08 7.83 13.00
C LEU A 525 -27.69 6.54 12.44
N PHE A 526 -27.19 6.05 11.30
CA PHE A 526 -27.63 4.79 10.72
C PHE A 526 -27.36 3.62 11.67
N VAL A 527 -26.15 3.53 12.20
CA VAL A 527 -25.77 2.48 13.16
C VAL A 527 -26.59 2.56 14.43
N PHE A 528 -26.70 3.75 15.04
CA PHE A 528 -27.49 3.96 16.27
C PHE A 528 -28.94 3.51 16.12
N ARG A 529 -29.55 3.79 14.96
CA ARG A 529 -30.95 3.43 14.67
C ARG A 529 -31.16 1.92 14.46
N ASN A 530 -30.17 1.22 13.88
CA ASN A 530 -30.36 -0.15 13.38
C ASN A 530 -29.60 -1.19 14.23
N ALA A 531 -28.56 -0.81 14.97
CA ALA A 531 -27.76 -1.75 15.74
C ALA A 531 -28.52 -2.20 17.00
N LYS A 532 -28.56 -3.53 17.19
CA LYS A 532 -29.09 -4.12 18.42
C LYS A 532 -27.94 -4.42 19.38
N HIS A 533 -28.16 -4.17 20.65
CA HIS A 533 -27.19 -4.50 21.71
C HIS A 533 -26.74 -5.97 21.61
N PHE A 534 -25.44 -6.23 21.67
CA PHE A 534 -24.84 -7.55 21.60
C PHE A 534 -25.09 -8.31 20.29
N SER A 535 -25.53 -7.63 19.23
CA SER A 535 -25.56 -8.24 17.91
C SER A 535 -24.13 -8.39 17.35
N ARG A 536 -23.95 -9.31 16.43
CA ARG A 536 -22.68 -9.51 15.72
C ARG A 536 -22.22 -8.23 15.02
N GLU A 537 -23.15 -7.56 14.37
CA GLU A 537 -22.94 -6.32 13.65
C GLU A 537 -22.46 -5.21 14.61
N SER A 538 -23.14 -5.07 15.76
CA SER A 538 -22.76 -4.09 16.78
C SER A 538 -21.35 -4.35 17.32
N VAL A 539 -20.97 -5.59 17.56
CA VAL A 539 -19.62 -5.94 18.05
C VAL A 539 -18.55 -5.57 17.04
N LEU A 540 -18.74 -5.91 15.76
CA LEU A 540 -17.78 -5.59 14.70
C LEU A 540 -17.61 -4.08 14.51
N ILE A 541 -18.73 -3.33 14.51
CA ILE A 541 -18.70 -1.86 14.41
C ILE A 541 -18.00 -1.25 15.64
N THR A 542 -18.30 -1.75 16.85
CA THR A 542 -17.62 -1.28 18.06
C THR A 542 -16.10 -1.53 17.99
N MET A 543 -15.70 -2.69 17.49
CA MET A 543 -14.27 -3.00 17.28
C MET A 543 -13.63 -2.04 16.29
N ALA A 544 -14.30 -1.73 15.17
CA ALA A 544 -13.82 -0.81 14.15
C ALA A 544 -13.63 0.60 14.74
N VAL A 545 -14.67 1.15 15.38
CA VAL A 545 -14.64 2.50 15.97
C VAL A 545 -13.58 2.61 17.07
N MET A 546 -13.49 1.60 17.93
CA MET A 546 -12.46 1.58 18.99
C MET A 546 -11.05 1.47 18.40
N TYR A 547 -10.89 0.73 17.32
CA TYR A 547 -9.63 0.67 16.58
C TYR A 547 -9.20 2.07 16.13
N GLU A 548 -10.05 2.77 15.39
CA GLU A 548 -9.75 4.10 14.86
C GLU A 548 -9.46 5.11 15.98
N ILE A 549 -10.32 5.18 17.01
CA ILE A 549 -10.13 6.11 18.13
C ILE A 549 -8.79 5.88 18.83
N ILE A 550 -8.45 4.63 19.14
CA ILE A 550 -7.21 4.30 19.83
C ILE A 550 -6.01 4.54 18.91
N PHE A 551 -6.12 4.15 17.63
CA PHE A 551 -5.05 4.35 16.64
C PHE A 551 -4.73 5.83 16.45
N ILE A 552 -5.76 6.65 16.18
CA ILE A 552 -5.61 8.10 16.05
C ILE A 552 -4.97 8.68 17.33
N GLY A 553 -5.46 8.30 18.52
CA GLY A 553 -4.90 8.77 19.78
C GLY A 553 -3.43 8.39 19.97
N ILE A 554 -3.05 7.16 19.63
CA ILE A 554 -1.64 6.71 19.72
C ILE A 554 -0.78 7.49 18.72
N ARG A 555 -1.26 7.72 17.51
CA ARG A 555 -0.48 8.43 16.48
C ARG A 555 -0.15 9.87 16.91
N TYR A 556 -1.04 10.55 17.59
CA TYR A 556 -0.77 11.91 18.11
C TYR A 556 0.26 11.95 19.25
N VAL A 557 0.68 10.81 19.80
CA VAL A 557 1.67 10.72 20.88
C VAL A 557 2.86 9.80 20.58
N SER A 558 2.99 9.36 19.33
CA SER A 558 4.06 8.43 18.92
C SER A 558 4.61 8.77 17.53
N SER A 559 5.89 8.48 17.33
CA SER A 559 6.61 8.63 16.04
C SER A 559 6.31 7.46 15.09
N MET A 560 5.03 7.19 14.83
CA MET A 560 4.63 6.26 13.76
C MET A 560 4.59 7.03 12.42
N ASP A 561 4.55 6.31 11.30
CA ASP A 561 4.30 6.90 10.00
C ASP A 561 3.03 7.76 9.99
N THR A 562 2.91 8.65 8.99
CA THR A 562 1.73 9.50 8.80
C THR A 562 0.46 8.66 8.67
N PHE A 563 -0.69 9.29 8.75
CA PHE A 563 -1.93 8.60 8.47
C PHE A 563 -1.97 8.16 7.01
N TYR A 564 -2.18 6.87 6.81
CA TYR A 564 -2.23 6.24 5.49
C TYR A 564 -3.31 5.16 5.47
N PHE A 565 -3.97 4.92 4.34
CA PHE A 565 -5.12 3.99 4.21
C PHE A 565 -4.83 2.60 4.80
N ARG A 566 -3.61 2.09 4.63
CA ARG A 566 -3.16 0.80 5.13
C ARG A 566 -3.46 0.59 6.61
N PHE A 567 -3.31 1.62 7.42
CA PHE A 567 -3.55 1.53 8.86
C PHE A 567 -5.04 1.56 9.22
N PHE A 568 -5.89 2.15 8.38
CA PHE A 568 -7.33 2.25 8.59
C PHE A 568 -8.10 1.07 8.00
N GLU A 569 -7.61 0.43 6.94
CA GLU A 569 -8.30 -0.68 6.27
C GLU A 569 -8.76 -1.81 7.21
N PRO A 570 -8.02 -2.23 8.26
CA PRO A 570 -8.53 -3.22 9.21
C PRO A 570 -9.82 -2.77 9.94
N ALA A 571 -9.94 -1.49 10.27
CA ALA A 571 -11.16 -0.93 10.88
C ALA A 571 -12.27 -0.80 9.83
N THR A 572 -11.96 -0.23 8.68
CA THR A 572 -12.85 -0.08 7.52
C THR A 572 -13.46 -1.42 7.13
N PHE A 573 -12.66 -2.48 7.05
CA PHE A 573 -13.13 -3.83 6.79
C PHE A 573 -14.16 -4.30 7.83
N LEU A 574 -13.87 -4.19 9.14
CA LEU A 574 -14.80 -4.59 10.20
C LEU A 574 -16.07 -3.74 10.19
N LEU A 575 -15.96 -2.44 9.93
CA LEU A 575 -17.07 -1.50 9.81
C LEU A 575 -17.98 -1.90 8.65
N CYS A 576 -17.40 -2.18 7.48
CA CYS A 576 -18.13 -2.62 6.30
C CYS A 576 -18.86 -3.95 6.53
N VAL A 577 -18.19 -4.95 7.14
CA VAL A 577 -18.84 -6.22 7.50
C VAL A 577 -20.01 -5.98 8.45
N GLY A 578 -19.86 -5.13 9.44
CA GLY A 578 -20.91 -4.75 10.39
C GLY A 578 -22.07 -4.02 9.71
N ILE A 579 -21.81 -3.00 8.89
CA ILE A 579 -22.83 -2.20 8.17
C ILE A 579 -23.59 -3.07 7.17
N LEU A 580 -22.91 -3.93 6.39
CA LEU A 580 -23.59 -4.86 5.48
C LEU A 580 -24.57 -5.77 6.23
N GLY A 581 -24.20 -6.22 7.44
CA GLY A 581 -25.09 -6.97 8.30
C GLY A 581 -26.34 -6.19 8.72
N LEU A 582 -26.19 -4.89 9.01
CA LEU A 582 -27.31 -4.00 9.34
C LEU A 582 -28.19 -3.68 8.11
N LEU A 583 -27.60 -3.62 6.92
CA LEU A 583 -28.31 -3.41 5.65
C LEU A 583 -29.08 -4.66 5.18
N LEU A 584 -28.61 -5.84 5.56
CA LEU A 584 -29.18 -7.12 5.10
C LEU A 584 -30.71 -7.25 5.26
N PRO A 585 -31.36 -6.79 6.36
CA PRO A 585 -32.81 -6.83 6.48
C PRO A 585 -33.54 -6.02 5.40
N TYR A 586 -32.97 -4.90 4.95
CA TYR A 586 -33.53 -4.06 3.90
C TYR A 586 -33.33 -4.65 2.51
N LEU A 587 -32.30 -5.49 2.34
CA LEU A 587 -31.97 -6.17 1.09
C LEU A 587 -32.74 -7.49 0.88
N LYS A 588 -33.38 -8.03 1.92
CA LYS A 588 -34.09 -9.33 1.89
C LYS A 588 -35.36 -9.38 1.04
N GLY A 589 -35.79 -8.27 0.44
CA GLY A 589 -36.85 -8.31 -0.56
C GLY A 589 -36.40 -9.05 -1.84
N LYS A 590 -37.27 -9.96 -2.39
CA LYS A 590 -36.93 -10.76 -3.58
C LYS A 590 -36.43 -9.94 -4.80
N ARG A 591 -36.77 -8.66 -4.89
CA ARG A 591 -36.32 -7.72 -5.95
C ARG A 591 -34.95 -7.11 -5.65
N SER A 592 -34.73 -6.70 -4.41
CA SER A 592 -33.48 -6.01 -4.02
C SER A 592 -32.27 -6.95 -3.99
N VAL A 593 -32.45 -8.20 -3.56
CA VAL A 593 -31.35 -9.20 -3.56
C VAL A 593 -30.88 -9.51 -4.98
N ARG A 594 -31.79 -9.58 -5.96
CA ARG A 594 -31.40 -9.82 -7.37
C ARG A 594 -30.74 -8.62 -8.03
N PHE A 595 -31.24 -7.43 -7.73
CA PHE A 595 -30.61 -6.19 -8.19
C PHE A 595 -29.21 -6.05 -7.60
N PHE A 596 -29.09 -6.34 -6.31
CA PHE A 596 -27.80 -6.25 -5.61
C PHE A 596 -26.83 -7.34 -6.07
N ALA A 597 -27.26 -8.58 -6.25
CA ALA A 597 -26.44 -9.66 -6.82
C ALA A 597 -25.95 -9.32 -8.23
N GLY A 598 -26.83 -8.77 -9.08
CA GLY A 598 -26.45 -8.28 -10.40
C GLY A 598 -25.46 -7.13 -10.33
N SER A 599 -25.65 -6.19 -9.41
CA SER A 599 -24.73 -5.06 -9.21
C SER A 599 -23.37 -5.51 -8.69
N VAL A 600 -23.34 -6.46 -7.76
CA VAL A 600 -22.09 -7.07 -7.26
C VAL A 600 -21.35 -7.81 -8.37
N THR A 601 -22.07 -8.58 -9.19
CA THR A 601 -21.47 -9.27 -10.33
C THR A 601 -20.90 -8.28 -11.34
N VAL A 602 -21.61 -7.19 -11.62
CA VAL A 602 -21.15 -6.12 -12.51
C VAL A 602 -19.91 -5.41 -11.89
N LEU A 603 -19.95 -5.12 -10.61
CA LEU A 603 -18.82 -4.47 -9.91
C LEU A 603 -17.59 -5.38 -9.90
N LEU A 604 -17.77 -6.67 -9.64
CA LEU A 604 -16.70 -7.68 -9.74
C LEU A 604 -16.16 -7.79 -11.16
N VAL A 605 -17.02 -7.80 -12.17
CA VAL A 605 -16.60 -7.81 -13.58
C VAL A 605 -15.84 -6.52 -13.92
N LEU A 606 -16.32 -5.36 -13.47
CA LEU A 606 -15.65 -4.08 -13.70
C LEU A 606 -14.29 -3.99 -12.98
N VAL A 607 -14.21 -4.46 -11.72
CA VAL A 607 -12.95 -4.52 -10.97
C VAL A 607 -11.97 -5.47 -11.65
N VAL A 608 -12.42 -6.65 -12.04
CA VAL A 608 -11.60 -7.61 -12.79
C VAL A 608 -11.16 -7.02 -14.12
N THR A 609 -12.07 -6.41 -14.87
CA THR A 609 -11.73 -5.77 -16.16
C THR A 609 -10.76 -4.62 -15.97
N SER A 610 -10.95 -3.78 -14.94
CA SER A 610 -10.03 -2.68 -14.61
C SER A 610 -8.63 -3.18 -14.22
N LEU A 611 -8.55 -4.26 -13.44
CA LEU A 611 -7.28 -4.88 -13.06
C LEU A 611 -6.56 -5.53 -14.25
N PHE A 612 -7.32 -6.09 -15.21
CA PHE A 612 -6.78 -6.64 -16.45
C PHE A 612 -6.36 -5.56 -17.45
N LEU A 613 -7.04 -4.40 -17.47
CA LEU A 613 -6.71 -3.29 -18.36
C LEU A 613 -5.47 -2.51 -17.91
N ASN A 614 -5.19 -2.48 -16.62
CA ASN A 614 -4.02 -1.77 -16.06
C ASN A 614 -2.69 -2.53 -16.21
N GLY A 615 -2.71 -3.78 -16.63
CA GLY A 615 -1.51 -4.55 -16.87
C GLY A 615 -1.86 -5.73 -17.78
N GLY A 616 -1.62 -5.62 -19.09
CA GLY A 616 -1.84 -6.71 -20.01
C GLY A 616 -1.23 -8.02 -19.47
N MET A 617 -1.92 -9.15 -19.60
CA MET A 617 -1.33 -10.46 -19.34
C MET A 617 -0.37 -10.80 -20.48
N ASP A 618 0.73 -10.07 -20.60
CA ASP A 618 1.81 -10.55 -21.45
C ASP A 618 2.58 -11.61 -20.67
N MET A 619 2.18 -12.87 -20.87
CA MET A 619 2.85 -14.02 -20.24
C MET A 619 4.28 -14.24 -20.79
N LYS A 620 4.70 -13.48 -21.82
CA LYS A 620 6.03 -13.62 -22.41
C LYS A 620 7.08 -12.86 -21.61
N ASP A 621 6.70 -11.72 -21.01
CA ASP A 621 7.62 -10.85 -20.26
C ASP A 621 7.12 -10.73 -18.81
N CYS A 622 7.30 -11.82 -18.04
CA CYS A 622 6.98 -11.79 -16.62
C CYS A 622 7.91 -10.81 -15.88
N TYR A 623 7.35 -9.71 -15.38
CA TYR A 623 8.11 -8.65 -14.69
C TYR A 623 8.95 -9.20 -13.53
N TYR A 624 8.38 -10.08 -12.70
CA TYR A 624 9.11 -10.71 -11.61
C TYR A 624 10.35 -11.48 -12.10
N GLN A 625 10.22 -12.26 -13.19
CA GLN A 625 11.34 -13.02 -13.73
C GLN A 625 12.39 -12.11 -14.37
N ALA A 626 11.96 -11.08 -15.08
CA ALA A 626 12.88 -10.12 -15.67
C ALA A 626 13.70 -9.38 -14.61
N VAL A 627 13.04 -8.88 -13.55
CA VAL A 627 13.70 -8.18 -12.46
C VAL A 627 14.59 -9.11 -11.64
N THR A 628 14.14 -10.32 -11.33
CA THR A 628 15.01 -11.27 -10.60
C THR A 628 16.22 -11.73 -11.42
N ALA A 629 16.11 -11.81 -12.74
CA ALA A 629 17.27 -12.07 -13.61
C ALA A 629 18.28 -10.91 -13.58
N GLN A 630 17.80 -9.67 -13.56
CA GLN A 630 18.67 -8.50 -13.38
C GLN A 630 19.34 -8.50 -12.00
N TRP A 631 18.61 -8.91 -10.94
CA TRP A 631 19.21 -9.06 -9.61
C TRP A 631 20.26 -10.17 -9.58
N ASP A 632 20.00 -11.31 -10.20
CA ASP A 632 20.98 -12.40 -10.31
C ASP A 632 22.25 -11.94 -11.03
N GLU A 633 22.12 -11.15 -12.09
CA GLU A 633 23.24 -10.57 -12.82
C GLU A 633 24.00 -9.56 -11.96
N ALA A 634 23.30 -8.62 -11.31
CA ALA A 634 23.89 -7.61 -10.45
C ALA A 634 24.63 -8.22 -9.23
N TYR A 635 24.09 -9.29 -8.66
CA TYR A 635 24.71 -9.97 -7.51
C TYR A 635 25.70 -11.07 -7.88
N ALA A 636 25.88 -11.38 -9.17
CA ALA A 636 26.82 -12.43 -9.62
C ALA A 636 28.28 -12.10 -9.26
N GLU A 637 28.64 -10.83 -9.27
CA GLU A 637 30.00 -10.36 -8.92
C GLU A 637 30.24 -10.29 -7.41
N ILE A 638 29.16 -10.30 -6.60
CA ILE A 638 29.27 -10.11 -5.15
C ILE A 638 29.59 -11.43 -4.46
N PRO A 639 30.74 -11.53 -3.77
CA PRO A 639 31.13 -12.74 -3.03
C PRO A 639 30.11 -13.07 -1.93
N GLN A 640 30.18 -14.31 -1.43
CA GLN A 640 29.42 -14.69 -0.24
C GLN A 640 29.93 -13.94 0.99
N LYS A 641 29.08 -13.74 1.97
CA LYS A 641 29.35 -13.02 3.22
C LYS A 641 29.87 -11.61 3.01
N SER A 642 29.25 -10.89 2.08
CA SER A 642 29.59 -9.50 1.78
C SER A 642 28.69 -8.53 2.50
N VAL A 643 29.24 -7.34 2.80
CA VAL A 643 28.51 -6.13 3.13
C VAL A 643 28.42 -5.28 1.89
N ILE A 644 27.23 -4.82 1.55
CA ILE A 644 27.01 -3.91 0.41
C ILE A 644 26.72 -2.52 0.95
N ILE A 645 27.49 -1.54 0.48
CA ILE A 645 27.34 -0.14 0.85
C ILE A 645 26.51 0.58 -0.19
N PHE A 646 25.41 1.22 0.27
CA PHE A 646 24.50 2.06 -0.53
C PHE A 646 23.93 1.41 -1.79
N ASN A 647 23.58 0.17 -1.68
CA ASN A 647 23.39 -0.59 -2.87
C ASN A 647 21.96 -0.86 -3.23
N ASP A 648 21.08 -0.78 -2.28
CA ASP A 648 19.76 -1.33 -2.53
C ASP A 648 18.67 -0.42 -2.04
N ILE A 649 18.44 0.63 -2.82
CA ILE A 649 17.29 1.53 -2.66
C ILE A 649 15.99 0.74 -2.62
N ASP A 650 15.96 -0.45 -3.26
CA ASP A 650 14.78 -1.31 -3.34
C ASP A 650 14.76 -2.43 -2.26
N PHE A 651 15.62 -2.37 -1.26
CA PHE A 651 15.67 -3.35 -0.16
C PHE A 651 15.79 -4.82 -0.62
N ARG A 652 16.52 -5.10 -1.70
CA ARG A 652 16.56 -6.42 -2.37
C ARG A 652 17.49 -7.39 -1.67
N SER A 653 18.68 -6.91 -1.28
CA SER A 653 19.77 -7.71 -0.72
C SER A 653 19.33 -8.46 0.52
N SER A 654 18.63 -7.79 1.43
CA SER A 654 18.36 -8.32 2.77
C SER A 654 17.54 -9.63 2.79
N TRP A 655 16.69 -9.90 1.80
CA TRP A 655 15.91 -11.13 1.73
C TRP A 655 16.19 -12.00 0.52
N TYR A 656 16.70 -11.41 -0.58
CA TYR A 656 17.03 -12.13 -1.82
C TYR A 656 18.37 -12.84 -1.71
N ARG A 657 19.37 -12.16 -1.15
CA ARG A 657 20.72 -12.67 -0.86
C ARG A 657 20.98 -12.62 0.66
N PRO A 658 20.51 -13.65 1.40
CA PRO A 658 20.60 -13.65 2.88
C PRO A 658 22.03 -13.70 3.44
N ASP A 659 23.01 -14.03 2.60
CA ASP A 659 24.43 -13.99 2.92
C ASP A 659 25.05 -12.60 2.75
N VAL A 660 24.28 -11.63 2.30
CA VAL A 660 24.70 -10.24 2.07
C VAL A 660 23.94 -9.33 3.04
N VAL A 661 24.62 -8.36 3.58
CA VAL A 661 24.08 -7.38 4.55
C VAL A 661 24.27 -5.99 4.00
N ASP A 662 23.28 -5.13 4.19
CA ASP A 662 23.40 -3.71 3.86
C ASP A 662 24.25 -2.99 4.92
N GLY A 663 25.14 -2.12 4.48
CA GLY A 663 26.03 -1.38 5.35
C GLY A 663 26.15 0.10 4.97
N THR A 664 26.72 0.86 5.87
CA THR A 664 27.02 2.28 5.66
C THR A 664 28.46 2.55 6.06
N ILE A 665 29.10 3.49 5.35
CA ILE A 665 30.41 4.05 5.73
C ILE A 665 30.23 5.56 5.78
N THR A 666 30.73 6.16 6.86
CA THR A 666 30.70 7.60 7.04
C THR A 666 32.12 8.20 6.89
N PRO A 667 32.27 9.49 6.58
CA PRO A 667 33.58 10.14 6.51
C PRO A 667 34.43 10.03 7.79
N GLN A 668 33.79 9.82 8.94
CA GLN A 668 34.45 9.66 10.24
C GLN A 668 34.99 8.26 10.49
N ASP A 669 34.62 7.29 9.66
CA ASP A 669 35.03 5.90 9.84
C ASP A 669 36.51 5.71 9.50
N THR A 670 37.15 4.87 10.30
CA THR A 670 38.51 4.37 10.06
C THR A 670 38.44 2.94 9.54
N LEU A 671 39.48 2.42 8.90
CA LEU A 671 39.54 1.02 8.49
C LEU A 671 39.32 0.05 9.66
N GLU A 672 39.82 0.43 10.86
CA GLU A 672 39.62 -0.37 12.06
C GLU A 672 38.17 -0.35 12.53
N SER A 673 37.48 0.81 12.49
CA SER A 673 36.06 0.92 12.82
C SER A 673 35.21 0.14 11.83
N ILE A 674 35.45 0.24 10.52
CA ILE A 674 34.76 -0.48 9.47
C ILE A 674 34.90 -1.99 9.68
N ARG A 675 36.13 -2.48 9.89
CA ARG A 675 36.39 -3.90 10.15
C ARG A 675 35.73 -4.39 11.43
N SER A 676 35.72 -3.57 12.47
CA SER A 676 35.07 -3.90 13.75
C SER A 676 33.54 -3.90 13.60
N THR A 677 32.98 -2.97 12.86
CA THR A 677 31.52 -2.88 12.62
C THR A 677 31.02 -4.07 11.81
N TYR A 678 31.81 -4.50 10.82
CA TYR A 678 31.42 -5.59 9.92
C TYR A 678 32.22 -6.89 10.19
N ASP A 679 32.59 -7.12 11.44
CA ASP A 679 33.23 -8.36 11.88
C ASP A 679 32.33 -9.56 11.56
N GLY A 680 32.89 -10.59 10.93
CA GLY A 680 32.16 -11.74 10.42
C GLY A 680 31.81 -11.67 8.92
N SER A 681 32.00 -10.54 8.25
CA SER A 681 31.96 -10.42 6.80
C SER A 681 33.35 -10.55 6.19
N ASP A 682 33.45 -11.21 5.05
CA ASP A 682 34.71 -11.41 4.36
C ASP A 682 35.05 -10.24 3.42
N TYR A 683 34.02 -9.60 2.85
CA TYR A 683 34.18 -8.54 1.86
C TYR A 683 33.22 -7.38 2.10
N LEU A 684 33.64 -6.20 1.65
CA LEU A 684 32.83 -5.00 1.54
C LEU A 684 32.71 -4.65 0.06
N CYS A 685 31.50 -4.50 -0.43
CA CYS A 685 31.20 -4.23 -1.82
C CYS A 685 30.54 -2.84 -1.96
N ILE A 686 31.08 -2.04 -2.88
CA ILE A 686 30.58 -0.69 -3.17
C ILE A 686 30.41 -0.58 -4.67
N ARG A 687 29.32 -0.01 -5.18
CA ARG A 687 29.22 0.31 -6.61
C ARG A 687 30.38 1.20 -7.04
N VAL A 688 30.99 0.89 -8.18
CA VAL A 688 32.17 1.63 -8.67
C VAL A 688 31.89 3.13 -8.78
N GLU A 689 30.73 3.51 -9.28
CA GLU A 689 30.33 4.90 -9.41
C GLU A 689 30.26 5.60 -8.05
N PHE A 690 29.67 4.93 -7.06
CA PHE A 690 29.55 5.47 -5.71
C PHE A 690 30.94 5.55 -5.02
N ALA A 691 31.79 4.53 -5.19
CA ALA A 691 33.15 4.56 -4.67
C ALA A 691 33.98 5.73 -5.26
N LYS A 692 33.80 6.06 -6.54
CA LYS A 692 34.39 7.24 -7.17
C LYS A 692 33.86 8.53 -6.53
N THR A 693 32.55 8.64 -6.32
CA THR A 693 31.99 9.82 -5.63
C THR A 693 32.55 9.99 -4.22
N MET A 694 32.73 8.88 -3.47
CA MET A 694 33.37 8.92 -2.15
C MET A 694 34.82 9.41 -2.23
N LEU A 695 35.59 8.99 -3.24
CA LEU A 695 36.95 9.43 -3.46
C LEU A 695 37.01 10.91 -3.85
N ASP A 696 36.13 11.35 -4.73
CA ASP A 696 36.08 12.73 -5.23
C ASP A 696 35.67 13.74 -4.13
N SER A 697 34.85 13.30 -3.15
CA SER A 697 34.46 14.15 -2.01
C SER A 697 35.64 14.58 -1.14
N GLY A 698 36.72 13.79 -1.09
CA GLY A 698 37.90 14.07 -0.27
C GLY A 698 37.64 14.08 1.24
N GLU A 699 36.47 13.70 1.70
CA GLU A 699 36.07 13.77 3.11
C GLU A 699 36.57 12.58 3.94
N TYR A 700 36.91 11.48 3.31
CA TYR A 700 37.35 10.25 3.98
C TYR A 700 38.79 10.28 4.40
N GLY A 701 39.09 9.65 5.54
CA GLY A 701 40.47 9.57 6.06
C GLY A 701 41.44 8.90 5.06
N GLN A 702 42.73 9.31 5.06
CA GLN A 702 43.71 8.85 4.08
C GLN A 702 43.81 7.32 3.91
N GLU A 703 43.60 6.55 4.97
CA GLU A 703 43.62 5.08 4.90
C GLU A 703 42.40 4.52 4.15
N VAL A 704 41.21 5.05 4.44
CA VAL A 704 39.98 4.64 3.74
C VAL A 704 40.01 5.09 2.29
N HIS A 705 40.48 6.32 2.04
CA HIS A 705 40.66 6.86 0.69
C HIS A 705 41.55 5.96 -0.17
N ARG A 706 42.76 5.62 0.34
CA ARG A 706 43.66 4.71 -0.40
C ARG A 706 43.09 3.34 -0.62
N TRP A 707 42.38 2.79 0.38
CA TRP A 707 41.73 1.50 0.29
C TRP A 707 40.62 1.45 -0.78
N LEU A 708 39.83 2.55 -0.87
CA LEU A 708 38.83 2.71 -1.94
C LEU A 708 39.47 2.89 -3.31
N GLU A 709 40.55 3.70 -3.42
CA GLU A 709 41.27 3.93 -4.66
C GLU A 709 41.88 2.64 -5.24
N ASP A 710 42.53 1.85 -4.38
CA ASP A 710 43.05 0.53 -4.77
C ASP A 710 41.93 -0.40 -5.27
N GLY A 711 40.77 -0.35 -4.62
CA GLY A 711 39.56 -1.13 -5.01
C GLY A 711 39.00 -0.68 -6.33
N VAL A 712 38.83 0.61 -6.58
CA VAL A 712 38.34 1.17 -7.86
C VAL A 712 39.33 0.80 -8.99
N HIS A 713 40.62 0.87 -8.72
CA HIS A 713 41.62 0.48 -9.71
C HIS A 713 41.58 -1.03 -10.03
N ALA A 714 41.30 -1.87 -9.02
CA ALA A 714 41.15 -3.32 -9.19
C ALA A 714 39.91 -3.70 -9.95
N ALA A 715 38.79 -3.00 -9.75
CA ALA A 715 37.53 -3.22 -10.46
C ALA A 715 37.64 -2.92 -11.97
N GLY A 716 38.49 -1.96 -12.36
CA GLY A 716 38.69 -1.55 -13.75
C GLY A 716 37.47 -0.88 -14.37
N GLU A 717 37.50 -0.70 -15.72
CA GLU A 717 36.42 -0.02 -16.46
C GLU A 717 35.12 -0.83 -16.60
N LYS A 718 35.16 -2.13 -16.33
CA LYS A 718 34.02 -3.04 -16.55
C LYS A 718 33.43 -3.61 -15.25
N GLY A 719 34.02 -3.38 -14.10
CA GLY A 719 33.51 -3.86 -12.84
C GLY A 719 32.27 -3.04 -12.41
N THR A 720 31.23 -3.69 -11.98
CA THR A 720 30.04 -3.03 -11.41
C THR A 720 30.27 -2.67 -9.95
N TYR A 721 31.07 -3.47 -9.25
CA TYR A 721 31.36 -3.31 -7.83
C TYR A 721 32.88 -3.25 -7.56
N VAL A 722 33.24 -2.38 -6.63
CA VAL A 722 34.51 -2.42 -5.92
C VAL A 722 34.37 -3.45 -4.80
N ILE A 723 35.21 -4.48 -4.80
CA ILE A 723 35.21 -5.57 -3.83
C ILE A 723 36.43 -5.45 -2.94
N LEU A 724 36.22 -5.10 -1.69
CA LEU A 724 37.27 -4.80 -0.73
C LEU A 724 37.33 -5.89 0.36
N PRO A 725 38.49 -6.55 0.61
CA PRO A 725 38.58 -7.54 1.68
C PRO A 725 38.55 -6.84 3.05
N LEU A 726 37.70 -7.34 3.95
CA LEU A 726 37.60 -6.89 5.35
C LEU A 726 38.56 -7.63 6.26
N SER A 727 38.89 -8.89 5.94
CA SER A 727 39.91 -9.64 6.66
C SER A 727 41.28 -9.06 6.38
N SER A 728 42.03 -8.69 7.42
CA SER A 728 43.44 -8.42 7.30
C SER A 728 44.16 -9.74 7.04
N ASN A 729 44.63 -9.96 5.80
CA ASN A 729 45.67 -10.96 5.56
C ASN A 729 46.99 -10.50 6.19
#